data_2b9a04893213d25e5f15e7f0897a9ff2
#
_entry.id   2b9a04893213d25e5f15e7f0897a9ff2
#
_cell.length_a   1.000
_cell.length_b   1.000
_cell.length_c   1.000
_cell.angle_alpha   90.00
_cell.angle_beta   90.00
_cell.angle_gamma   90.00
#
_symmetry.space_group_name_H-M   'P 1'
#
loop_
_entity.id
_entity.type
_entity.pdbx_description
1 polymer ?
#
loop_
_entity_poly.entity_id
_entity_poly.type
_entity_poly.pdbx_seq_one_letter_code
_entity_poly.pdbx_strand_id
1 'polypeptide(L)'
;MAKKKSGIASKAAQKVADKKAQEKAQLSAEVVKPVALEPKVEVVEEKKKDVKSRLESGHESAPKKKETKVVETTDKKDKKVSKTGHESGHESVLESAPKKRTKIEGEVKKVEEPKKVKSTKATRAKKEPAAPKKSKVKKAEAKVEDTVNVVDVDVAELLKKEVLELNGAVEPVKEEKPKTKTTSKKKKGLESAPKKRTKIEGEVVKTEEPKEVKSAKATRAKKEPAAPKKSKAKKADAKKEVKVEEVKGLESGHESGLESAGYESVEDKVAKMMNDYYQSDFFKKRRSIAFIGSECYPFVKTGGLGDVMHALAKELSKKNCDVKVIIPRYACIDQKWQEKMVYKGSFYMDLTSDGGQYYVGIMEYVNDGVVYDFIDNQEFFTSGNPYTSIIGDIPKYCYFAKAALAALNYMNWIPNVIHCHDWQAGLVPVFLRDTFRDSPVSSAKTVFTIHNLRFQGIFNIDTFRYWTNLSYEVLSNDAIRSGRDDVNMLKAGISYADAVTTVSETYAGEIQTAQYGEQLDGHLRYYSYKLRGIVNGIDCDIWNPATDKLLPYNYDVSNAIEQKRLNKLALQEELGLVKDENKMVIGLISRLTDQKGLDLINMIVGDLIDGNTEVVVLGTGDPYYEGSFRYYEEIYKGYFCANIMYDEGRAHKIYAGCDCLLVPSAFEPCGLTQLIGMHYGAIPIVRETGGLKDTVEPYNEFENRGNGFTFDRYDAGLLLDAINRAKTCYFTQRGNFNEMVVRDMNKDVSWSTSADKYKALYLELTNWD
;
A
#
# COMPACT_ATOMS: atom_id res chain seq x y z
N MET A 1 -15.10 32.52 29.74
CA MET A 1 -13.67 32.33 29.51
C MET A 1 -13.35 31.48 28.27
N ALA A 2 -14.26 30.65 27.83
CA ALA A 2 -14.06 29.78 26.64
C ALA A 2 -13.91 30.54 25.29
N LYS A 3 -14.62 31.63 25.06
CA LYS A 3 -14.49 32.43 23.81
C LYS A 3 -13.17 33.23 23.66
N LYS A 4 -12.32 33.31 24.69
CA LYS A 4 -10.97 33.91 24.58
C LYS A 4 -9.87 32.90 24.29
N LYS A 5 -10.08 31.60 24.53
CA LYS A 5 -9.08 30.56 24.25
C LYS A 5 -9.12 30.08 22.78
N SER A 6 -10.28 30.06 22.12
CA SER A 6 -10.40 29.70 20.70
C SER A 6 -9.76 30.74 19.74
N GLY A 7 -9.74 32.01 20.13
CA GLY A 7 -9.11 33.08 19.34
C GLY A 7 -7.57 33.11 19.40
N ILE A 8 -6.96 32.48 20.41
CA ILE A 8 -5.50 32.42 20.57
C ILE A 8 -4.94 31.23 19.79
N ALA A 9 -5.63 30.09 19.81
CA ALA A 9 -5.24 28.91 19.03
C ALA A 9 -5.32 29.16 17.50
N SER A 10 -6.38 29.85 17.04
CA SER A 10 -6.54 30.25 15.64
C SER A 10 -5.44 31.21 15.16
N LYS A 11 -5.02 32.18 16.00
CA LYS A 11 -3.91 33.11 15.66
C LYS A 11 -2.53 32.45 15.70
N ALA A 12 -2.33 31.43 16.52
CA ALA A 12 -1.09 30.67 16.56
C ALA A 12 -0.97 29.76 15.33
N ALA A 13 -2.04 29.08 14.92
CA ALA A 13 -2.08 28.27 13.71
C ALA A 13 -1.83 29.12 12.44
N GLN A 14 -2.42 30.33 12.38
CA GLN A 14 -2.21 31.25 11.26
C GLN A 14 -0.74 31.70 11.17
N LYS A 15 -0.10 32.02 12.30
CA LYS A 15 1.32 32.42 12.34
C LYS A 15 2.26 31.28 11.91
N VAL A 16 1.93 30.03 12.21
CA VAL A 16 2.73 28.87 11.80
C VAL A 16 2.56 28.60 10.30
N ALA A 17 1.35 28.77 9.77
CA ALA A 17 1.08 28.66 8.34
C ALA A 17 1.83 29.75 7.52
N ASP A 18 1.81 30.99 8.01
CA ASP A 18 2.49 32.11 7.37
C ASP A 18 4.03 31.94 7.41
N LYS A 19 4.58 31.35 8.49
CA LYS A 19 6.01 31.05 8.61
C LYS A 19 6.44 29.92 7.66
N LYS A 20 5.64 28.86 7.53
CA LYS A 20 5.90 27.78 6.55
C LYS A 20 5.83 28.26 5.10
N ALA A 21 4.93 29.20 4.79
CA ALA A 21 4.86 29.81 3.46
C ALA A 21 6.10 30.65 3.14
N GLN A 22 6.65 31.34 4.13
CA GLN A 22 7.89 32.10 3.99
C GLN A 22 9.14 31.21 3.88
N GLU A 23 9.24 30.13 4.65
CA GLU A 23 10.33 29.15 4.56
C GLU A 23 10.31 28.41 3.23
N LYS A 24 9.12 28.03 2.73
CA LYS A 24 8.97 27.40 1.42
C LYS A 24 9.34 28.35 0.26
N ALA A 25 9.06 29.64 0.40
CA ALA A 25 9.47 30.67 -0.56
C ALA A 25 10.98 30.93 -0.51
N GLN A 26 11.63 30.79 0.65
CA GLN A 26 13.09 30.89 0.79
C GLN A 26 13.82 29.69 0.22
N LEU A 27 13.33 28.45 0.46
CA LEU A 27 13.89 27.25 -0.14
C LEU A 27 13.77 27.23 -1.68
N SER A 28 12.68 27.77 -2.23
CA SER A 28 12.52 27.88 -3.69
C SER A 28 13.41 28.98 -4.31
N ALA A 29 13.89 29.92 -3.53
CA ALA A 29 14.82 30.99 -3.99
C ALA A 29 16.30 30.57 -3.93
N GLU A 30 16.65 29.54 -3.15
CA GLU A 30 18.03 29.03 -3.06
C GLU A 30 18.37 27.97 -4.13
N VAL A 31 17.39 27.40 -4.81
CA VAL A 31 17.60 26.36 -5.85
C VAL A 31 17.95 26.93 -7.24
N VAL A 32 17.97 28.25 -7.42
CA VAL A 32 18.29 28.85 -8.72
C VAL A 32 19.57 29.71 -8.64
N LYS A 33 20.72 29.04 -8.48
CA LYS A 33 22.02 29.62 -8.89
C LYS A 33 22.85 28.53 -9.58
N PRO A 34 23.17 28.66 -10.88
CA PRO A 34 24.08 27.75 -11.55
C PRO A 34 25.51 28.00 -11.05
N VAL A 35 26.13 26.96 -10.49
CA VAL A 35 27.57 26.95 -10.19
C VAL A 35 28.30 26.57 -11.48
N ALA A 36 28.98 27.52 -12.08
CA ALA A 36 29.93 27.27 -13.16
C ALA A 36 31.20 26.65 -12.56
N LEU A 37 31.46 25.40 -12.91
CA LEU A 37 32.70 24.68 -12.64
C LEU A 37 33.60 24.78 -13.90
N GLU A 38 34.61 25.61 -13.84
CA GLU A 38 35.75 25.53 -14.77
C GLU A 38 36.70 24.40 -14.35
N PRO A 39 37.22 23.59 -15.28
CA PRO A 39 38.17 22.53 -14.94
C PRO A 39 39.58 23.11 -14.84
N LYS A 40 40.18 23.08 -13.66
CA LYS A 40 41.64 23.25 -13.50
C LYS A 40 42.32 21.91 -13.76
N VAL A 41 43.02 21.83 -14.90
CA VAL A 41 43.98 20.78 -15.23
C VAL A 41 45.28 21.12 -14.54
N GLU A 42 45.74 20.36 -13.56
CA GLU A 42 47.10 20.34 -13.07
C GLU A 42 47.86 19.20 -13.78
N VAL A 43 48.82 19.61 -14.57
CA VAL A 43 49.82 18.72 -15.22
C VAL A 43 50.89 18.39 -14.18
N VAL A 44 51.02 17.14 -13.78
CA VAL A 44 52.18 16.63 -13.04
C VAL A 44 53.08 15.87 -14.02
N GLU A 45 54.29 16.42 -14.26
CA GLU A 45 55.35 15.78 -15.05
C GLU A 45 55.96 14.58 -14.35
N GLU A 46 55.91 13.44 -15.04
CA GLU A 46 56.62 12.23 -14.67
C GLU A 46 58.08 12.29 -15.02
N LYS A 47 58.98 12.06 -14.04
CA LYS A 47 60.40 11.76 -14.28
C LYS A 47 60.57 10.22 -14.40
N LYS A 48 60.86 9.77 -15.61
CA LYS A 48 61.39 8.46 -15.92
C LYS A 48 62.79 8.28 -15.34
N LYS A 49 63.06 7.16 -14.69
CA LYS A 49 64.39 6.50 -14.69
C LYS A 49 64.25 5.01 -14.69
N ASP A 50 64.88 4.46 -15.72
CA ASP A 50 65.12 3.05 -16.00
C ASP A 50 65.82 2.30 -14.88
N VAL A 51 65.47 1.03 -14.67
CA VAL A 51 66.45 -0.05 -14.52
C VAL A 51 65.85 -1.35 -15.08
N LYS A 52 66.56 -1.89 -16.01
CA LYS A 52 66.42 -3.15 -16.73
C LYS A 52 67.07 -4.31 -16.00
N SER A 53 66.46 -5.50 -16.16
CA SER A 53 67.12 -6.85 -16.15
C SER A 53 67.38 -7.55 -14.80
N ARG A 54 66.78 -8.69 -14.56
CA ARG A 54 67.36 -10.03 -14.80
C ARG A 54 66.35 -11.14 -14.52
N LEU A 55 66.30 -12.00 -15.48
CA LEU A 55 65.72 -13.32 -15.52
C LEU A 55 66.49 -14.32 -14.61
N GLU A 56 65.77 -15.37 -14.29
CA GLU A 56 66.13 -16.79 -14.18
C GLU A 56 66.15 -17.45 -12.79
N SER A 57 65.27 -18.44 -12.77
CA SER A 57 65.47 -19.85 -12.38
C SER A 57 65.48 -20.24 -10.90
N GLY A 58 64.64 -21.21 -10.61
CA GLY A 58 65.08 -22.41 -9.92
C GLY A 58 64.25 -22.86 -8.71
N HIS A 59 63.42 -23.83 -8.95
CA HIS A 59 63.19 -25.10 -8.21
C HIS A 59 63.15 -25.17 -6.69
N GLU A 60 62.01 -25.76 -6.25
CA GLU A 60 61.88 -26.89 -5.32
C GLU A 60 62.28 -26.74 -3.83
N SER A 61 61.31 -27.03 -3.01
CA SER A 61 61.23 -28.12 -2.02
C SER A 61 60.69 -27.64 -0.64
N ALA A 62 59.60 -28.26 -0.27
CA ALA A 62 59.25 -28.42 1.18
C ALA A 62 60.22 -29.42 1.83
N PRO A 63 60.40 -29.60 3.12
CA PRO A 63 59.31 -29.81 4.10
C PRO A 63 59.61 -29.50 5.62
N LYS A 64 58.57 -29.81 6.43
CA LYS A 64 58.60 -30.34 7.82
C LYS A 64 58.43 -29.39 9.01
N LYS A 65 57.27 -29.63 9.61
CA LYS A 65 56.94 -29.76 11.07
C LYS A 65 58.07 -29.56 12.10
N LYS A 66 57.71 -28.81 13.17
CA LYS A 66 57.93 -29.26 14.56
C LYS A 66 56.98 -28.56 15.53
N GLU A 67 56.25 -29.42 16.27
CA GLU A 67 55.56 -29.17 17.53
C GLU A 67 56.52 -28.76 18.60
N THR A 68 56.06 -28.01 19.60
CA THR A 68 56.23 -28.27 21.05
C THR A 68 55.45 -27.21 21.87
N LYS A 69 54.39 -27.66 22.56
CA LYS A 69 54.21 -27.85 24.04
C LYS A 69 54.19 -26.54 24.85
N VAL A 70 53.00 -26.18 25.30
CA VAL A 70 52.37 -26.33 26.61
C VAL A 70 53.30 -26.02 27.82
N VAL A 71 52.94 -25.01 28.60
CA VAL A 71 52.94 -25.02 30.08
C VAL A 71 51.82 -24.08 30.60
N GLU A 72 50.91 -24.70 31.31
CA GLU A 72 50.02 -24.10 32.31
C GLU A 72 50.83 -23.60 33.50
N THR A 73 50.39 -22.53 34.11
CA THR A 73 50.38 -22.47 35.59
C THR A 73 49.28 -21.54 36.08
N THR A 74 48.48 -22.13 36.89
CA THR A 74 47.50 -21.67 37.85
C THR A 74 48.11 -20.78 38.94
N ASP A 75 47.34 -19.83 39.49
CA ASP A 75 46.86 -19.76 40.89
C ASP A 75 46.40 -18.31 41.21
N LYS A 76 45.20 -18.16 41.55
CA LYS A 76 44.45 -18.02 42.82
C LYS A 76 44.82 -16.85 43.73
N LYS A 77 43.74 -16.26 44.16
CA LYS A 77 43.36 -15.72 45.48
C LYS A 77 43.51 -14.23 45.73
N ASP A 78 42.43 -13.67 45.95
CA ASP A 78 41.61 -13.35 47.15
C ASP A 78 41.77 -11.92 47.72
N LYS A 79 40.61 -11.37 47.90
CA LYS A 79 40.05 -10.61 49.03
C LYS A 79 40.34 -9.11 49.23
N LYS A 80 39.19 -8.49 49.25
CA LYS A 80 38.53 -7.75 50.35
C LYS A 80 38.77 -6.24 50.51
N VAL A 81 37.65 -5.53 50.33
CA VAL A 81 36.95 -4.69 51.34
C VAL A 81 37.59 -3.35 51.73
N SER A 82 36.91 -2.29 51.45
CA SER A 82 36.15 -1.34 52.28
C SER A 82 36.26 0.08 51.74
N LYS A 83 35.12 0.66 51.49
CA LYS A 83 34.36 1.62 52.28
C LYS A 83 35.00 2.99 52.47
N THR A 84 34.07 3.91 52.26
CA THR A 84 34.02 5.33 52.72
C THR A 84 34.78 6.31 51.86
N GLY A 85 34.23 7.41 51.47
CA GLY A 85 33.07 8.21 51.83
C GLY A 85 33.41 9.66 51.61
N HIS A 86 32.39 10.45 51.36
CA HIS A 86 32.32 11.89 51.48
C HIS A 86 33.06 12.77 50.48
N GLU A 87 32.27 13.52 49.74
CA GLU A 87 31.66 14.85 49.93
C GLU A 87 32.47 16.00 49.38
N SER A 88 31.69 16.85 48.74
CA SER A 88 31.85 18.31 48.60
C SER A 88 32.91 18.79 47.61
N GLY A 89 32.66 19.66 46.74
CA GLY A 89 31.78 20.79 46.64
C GLY A 89 32.51 21.89 45.91
N HIS A 90 31.73 22.80 45.34
CA HIS A 90 32.07 24.18 44.93
C HIS A 90 32.85 24.38 43.63
N GLU A 91 32.17 24.95 42.64
CA GLU A 91 31.99 26.38 42.35
C GLU A 91 33.26 27.10 41.95
N SER A 92 33.13 27.73 40.82
CA SER A 92 33.39 29.17 40.46
C SER A 92 34.05 29.25 39.09
N VAL A 93 33.43 29.86 38.14
CA VAL A 93 33.14 31.28 37.80
C VAL A 93 34.35 32.05 37.22
N LEU A 94 34.01 32.71 36.12
CA LEU A 94 34.63 33.96 35.54
C LEU A 94 35.73 33.76 34.51
N GLU A 95 35.43 34.20 33.32
CA GLU A 95 35.59 35.51 32.67
C GLU A 95 37.00 35.78 32.13
N SER A 96 37.10 36.07 30.82
CA SER A 96 37.31 37.42 30.33
C SER A 96 37.82 37.45 28.87
N ALA A 97 37.15 38.25 28.07
CA ALA A 97 37.70 38.83 26.83
C ALA A 97 38.72 39.94 27.20
N PRO A 98 39.57 40.50 26.32
CA PRO A 98 39.07 41.46 25.33
C PRO A 98 39.90 41.66 24.01
N LYS A 99 39.20 42.18 23.02
CA LYS A 99 39.50 43.24 22.04
C LYS A 99 40.95 43.49 21.54
N LYS A 100 41.08 43.61 20.21
CA LYS A 100 41.56 44.86 19.58
C LYS A 100 41.21 44.97 18.09
N ARG A 101 40.66 46.14 17.74
CA ARG A 101 40.37 46.71 16.45
C ARG A 101 41.65 47.09 15.71
N THR A 102 41.63 47.09 14.37
CA THR A 102 42.24 48.12 13.54
C THR A 102 41.39 48.40 12.31
N LYS A 103 41.03 49.66 12.18
CA LYS A 103 40.42 50.34 11.05
C LYS A 103 41.49 50.56 9.96
N ILE A 104 41.10 50.47 8.69
CA ILE A 104 41.67 51.32 7.61
C ILE A 104 40.48 51.69 6.70
N GLU A 105 40.34 52.99 6.55
CA GLU A 105 39.45 53.71 5.64
C GLU A 105 40.08 53.82 4.25
N GLY A 106 39.24 53.87 3.22
CA GLY A 106 39.67 54.15 1.85
C GLY A 106 38.53 54.30 0.87
N GLU A 107 38.01 55.43 0.78
CA GLU A 107 37.45 56.26 -0.32
C GLU A 107 36.56 55.62 -1.42
N VAL A 108 35.44 56.31 -1.52
CA VAL A 108 34.34 56.29 -2.50
C VAL A 108 34.79 56.86 -3.84
N LYS A 109 34.47 56.26 -4.96
CA LYS A 109 34.20 56.94 -6.23
C LYS A 109 32.89 56.46 -6.84
N LYS A 110 31.99 57.45 -6.94
CA LYS A 110 30.75 57.43 -7.73
C LYS A 110 31.05 57.29 -9.22
N VAL A 111 30.32 56.53 -9.98
CA VAL A 111 30.07 56.76 -11.40
C VAL A 111 28.60 56.47 -11.70
N GLU A 112 28.05 57.35 -12.51
CA GLU A 112 26.67 57.69 -12.79
C GLU A 112 25.91 56.66 -13.63
N GLU A 113 24.58 56.67 -13.45
CA GLU A 113 23.56 56.07 -14.35
C GLU A 113 23.55 56.74 -15.75
N PRO A 114 23.14 56.05 -16.80
CA PRO A 114 22.46 56.70 -17.91
C PRO A 114 21.02 56.25 -18.16
N LYS A 115 20.23 57.25 -18.12
CA LYS A 115 18.93 57.61 -18.71
C LYS A 115 18.19 56.69 -19.64
N LYS A 116 16.87 56.58 -19.34
CA LYS A 116 15.71 56.16 -20.16
C LYS A 116 15.73 56.78 -21.56
N VAL A 117 15.41 55.98 -22.57
CA VAL A 117 14.86 56.44 -23.86
C VAL A 117 13.51 55.79 -24.11
N LYS A 118 12.58 56.67 -24.51
CA LYS A 118 11.14 56.43 -24.76
C LYS A 118 10.85 55.76 -26.12
N SER A 119 9.85 54.92 -26.07
CA SER A 119 8.83 54.49 -27.05
C SER A 119 8.85 55.07 -28.46
N THR A 120 8.63 54.22 -29.44
CA THR A 120 7.71 54.49 -30.56
C THR A 120 6.96 53.23 -30.96
N LYS A 121 5.62 53.40 -31.08
CA LYS A 121 4.63 52.49 -31.65
C LYS A 121 4.84 52.34 -33.15
N ALA A 122 4.73 51.12 -33.64
CA ALA A 122 4.31 50.88 -35.02
C ALA A 122 3.36 49.65 -35.10
N THR A 123 2.16 49.92 -35.45
CA THR A 123 1.09 49.05 -35.88
C THR A 123 1.43 48.35 -37.20
N ARG A 124 1.22 47.04 -37.31
CA ARG A 124 0.74 46.41 -38.56
C ARG A 124 0.22 44.98 -38.38
N ALA A 125 -1.05 44.86 -38.56
CA ALA A 125 -1.83 43.91 -39.40
C ALA A 125 -1.56 42.37 -39.31
N LYS A 126 -2.66 41.69 -38.97
CA LYS A 126 -3.02 40.28 -39.13
C LYS A 126 -2.62 39.69 -40.49
N LYS A 127 -2.17 38.43 -40.43
CA LYS A 127 -2.51 37.40 -41.43
C LYS A 127 -2.50 36.03 -40.74
N GLU A 128 -3.67 35.39 -40.74
CA GLU A 128 -3.87 33.96 -40.50
C GLU A 128 -3.31 33.16 -41.69
N PRO A 129 -2.77 31.97 -41.49
CA PRO A 129 -2.68 30.99 -42.57
C PRO A 129 -3.75 29.90 -42.44
N ALA A 130 -4.28 29.58 -43.62
CA ALA A 130 -5.38 28.70 -43.93
C ALA A 130 -5.07 27.22 -43.65
N ALA A 131 -6.16 26.46 -43.37
CA ALA A 131 -6.20 25.00 -43.25
C ALA A 131 -5.89 24.30 -44.58
N PRO A 132 -5.20 23.13 -44.57
CA PRO A 132 -5.09 22.34 -45.80
C PRO A 132 -6.25 21.37 -45.99
N LYS A 133 -6.59 21.24 -47.25
CA LYS A 133 -7.69 20.48 -47.86
C LYS A 133 -7.53 18.97 -47.69
N LYS A 134 -8.66 18.28 -47.46
CA LYS A 134 -8.86 16.84 -47.56
C LYS A 134 -8.54 16.32 -48.95
N SER A 135 -7.63 15.34 -49.08
CA SER A 135 -7.50 14.52 -50.26
C SER A 135 -8.10 13.13 -50.02
N LYS A 136 -9.00 12.72 -50.92
CA LYS A 136 -9.62 11.41 -51.00
C LYS A 136 -8.57 10.38 -51.40
N VAL A 137 -8.42 9.30 -50.64
CA VAL A 137 -7.76 8.08 -51.08
C VAL A 137 -8.74 6.92 -50.96
N LYS A 138 -8.74 6.11 -52.03
CA LYS A 138 -9.66 5.03 -52.35
C LYS A 138 -9.50 3.84 -51.37
N LYS A 139 -10.62 3.17 -51.09
CA LYS A 139 -10.73 1.83 -50.51
C LYS A 139 -9.90 0.84 -51.34
N ALA A 140 -9.04 0.07 -50.62
CA ALA A 140 -8.59 -1.25 -51.03
C ALA A 140 -8.94 -2.19 -49.87
N GLU A 141 -9.85 -3.11 -50.16
CA GLU A 141 -10.20 -4.22 -49.28
C GLU A 141 -9.07 -5.24 -49.28
N ALA A 142 -8.43 -5.46 -48.13
CA ALA A 142 -7.62 -6.64 -47.90
C ALA A 142 -8.24 -7.39 -46.71
N LYS A 143 -8.62 -8.64 -46.99
CA LYS A 143 -9.05 -9.63 -46.02
C LYS A 143 -7.94 -9.79 -44.94
N VAL A 144 -8.33 -9.59 -43.71
CA VAL A 144 -7.52 -10.01 -42.55
C VAL A 144 -8.35 -11.05 -41.81
N GLU A 145 -7.77 -12.22 -41.69
CA GLU A 145 -8.27 -13.37 -40.95
C GLU A 145 -8.50 -12.99 -39.48
N ASP A 146 -9.61 -13.50 -38.96
CA ASP A 146 -10.03 -13.36 -37.57
C ASP A 146 -8.97 -13.95 -36.63
N THR A 147 -8.21 -13.09 -35.95
CA THR A 147 -7.56 -13.46 -34.71
C THR A 147 -8.54 -13.17 -33.59
N VAL A 148 -9.01 -14.24 -32.98
CA VAL A 148 -9.88 -14.23 -31.82
C VAL A 148 -9.15 -13.52 -30.67
N ASN A 149 -9.60 -12.35 -30.31
CA ASN A 149 -9.22 -11.72 -29.03
C ASN A 149 -9.83 -12.54 -27.91
N VAL A 150 -8.99 -13.28 -27.20
CA VAL A 150 -9.36 -13.90 -25.93
C VAL A 150 -9.50 -12.75 -24.90
N VAL A 151 -10.73 -12.46 -24.54
CA VAL A 151 -11.05 -11.55 -23.44
C VAL A 151 -10.71 -12.29 -22.15
N ASP A 152 -9.79 -11.73 -21.36
CA ASP A 152 -9.50 -12.20 -20.01
C ASP A 152 -10.77 -12.09 -19.16
N VAL A 153 -11.40 -13.22 -18.88
CA VAL A 153 -12.55 -13.30 -17.98
C VAL A 153 -12.06 -13.86 -16.66
N ASP A 154 -12.31 -13.15 -15.58
CA ASP A 154 -12.04 -13.63 -14.22
C ASP A 154 -12.74 -15.00 -14.02
N VAL A 155 -11.97 -16.00 -13.55
CA VAL A 155 -12.48 -17.34 -13.29
C VAL A 155 -13.70 -17.32 -12.36
N ALA A 156 -13.71 -16.40 -11.38
CA ALA A 156 -14.85 -16.22 -10.49
C ALA A 156 -16.09 -15.70 -11.23
N GLU A 157 -15.93 -14.88 -12.25
CA GLU A 157 -17.03 -14.37 -13.07
C GLU A 157 -17.57 -15.42 -14.04
N LEU A 158 -16.68 -16.25 -14.59
CA LEU A 158 -17.06 -17.43 -15.37
C LEU A 158 -17.86 -18.43 -14.53
N LEU A 159 -17.37 -18.74 -13.32
CA LEU A 159 -18.04 -19.65 -12.40
C LEU A 159 -19.40 -19.11 -11.94
N LYS A 160 -19.51 -17.81 -11.66
CA LYS A 160 -20.80 -17.15 -11.36
C LYS A 160 -21.78 -17.29 -12.51
N LYS A 161 -21.32 -17.14 -13.75
CA LYS A 161 -22.16 -17.28 -14.94
C LYS A 161 -22.64 -18.71 -15.12
N GLU A 162 -21.78 -19.68 -14.91
CA GLU A 162 -22.12 -21.11 -15.01
C GLU A 162 -23.12 -21.53 -13.93
N VAL A 163 -22.98 -21.03 -12.69
CA VAL A 163 -23.96 -21.24 -11.61
C VAL A 163 -25.32 -20.61 -11.93
N LEU A 164 -25.35 -19.42 -12.54
CA LEU A 164 -26.60 -18.78 -12.98
C LEU A 164 -27.30 -19.57 -14.08
N GLU A 165 -26.56 -20.14 -15.03
CA GLU A 165 -27.11 -21.02 -16.08
C GLU A 165 -27.64 -22.34 -15.51
N LEU A 166 -26.95 -22.94 -14.54
CA LEU A 166 -27.35 -24.20 -13.87
C LEU A 166 -28.61 -24.02 -13.01
N ASN A 167 -28.83 -22.84 -12.44
CA ASN A 167 -30.00 -22.58 -11.60
C ASN A 167 -31.29 -22.24 -12.37
N GLY A 168 -31.26 -22.17 -13.71
CA GLY A 168 -32.43 -21.87 -14.53
C GLY A 168 -33.07 -20.53 -14.18
N ALA A 169 -32.27 -19.50 -13.80
CA ALA A 169 -32.76 -18.18 -13.45
C ALA A 169 -33.49 -17.58 -14.67
N VAL A 170 -34.79 -17.47 -14.58
CA VAL A 170 -35.63 -16.74 -15.55
C VAL A 170 -35.33 -15.27 -15.37
N GLU A 171 -34.85 -14.62 -16.44
CA GLU A 171 -34.69 -13.17 -16.47
C GLU A 171 -36.01 -12.48 -16.08
N PRO A 172 -35.98 -11.38 -15.30
CA PRO A 172 -37.17 -10.63 -15.00
C PRO A 172 -37.70 -10.00 -16.31
N VAL A 173 -38.95 -10.36 -16.65
CA VAL A 173 -39.69 -9.84 -17.80
C VAL A 173 -39.75 -8.31 -17.69
N LYS A 174 -39.13 -7.62 -18.63
CA LYS A 174 -39.32 -6.18 -18.82
C LYS A 174 -40.74 -5.92 -19.24
N GLU A 175 -41.54 -5.20 -18.45
CA GLU A 175 -42.85 -4.67 -18.83
C GLU A 175 -42.71 -3.78 -20.05
N GLU A 176 -43.21 -4.24 -21.20
CA GLU A 176 -43.45 -3.42 -22.40
C GLU A 176 -44.69 -2.58 -22.20
N LYS A 177 -44.56 -1.26 -22.20
CA LYS A 177 -45.69 -0.32 -22.39
C LYS A 177 -46.12 -0.31 -23.85
N PRO A 178 -47.45 -0.30 -24.15
CA PRO A 178 -47.94 -0.49 -25.47
C PRO A 178 -47.69 0.72 -26.38
N LYS A 179 -47.18 0.45 -27.57
CA LYS A 179 -47.02 1.41 -28.67
C LYS A 179 -48.37 1.72 -29.33
N THR A 180 -48.86 2.93 -29.20
CA THR A 180 -49.87 3.47 -30.07
C THR A 180 -49.27 4.04 -31.36
N LYS A 181 -49.66 3.48 -32.48
CA LYS A 181 -49.40 3.98 -33.84
C LYS A 181 -50.26 5.18 -34.10
N THR A 182 -49.71 6.30 -34.55
CA THR A 182 -50.39 7.23 -35.44
C THR A 182 -49.42 7.76 -36.49
N THR A 183 -49.93 7.72 -37.68
CA THR A 183 -49.28 8.01 -38.94
C THR A 183 -49.31 9.52 -39.29
N SER A 184 -48.22 9.92 -39.96
CA SER A 184 -48.14 10.82 -41.12
C SER A 184 -48.03 12.32 -40.94
N LYS A 185 -47.08 12.82 -41.60
CA LYS A 185 -46.91 13.81 -42.65
C LYS A 185 -45.98 14.98 -42.45
N LYS A 186 -45.04 15.02 -43.37
CA LYS A 186 -44.13 16.10 -43.77
C LYS A 186 -44.66 17.54 -43.65
N LYS A 187 -43.73 18.46 -43.20
CA LYS A 187 -43.32 19.64 -44.01
C LYS A 187 -42.21 20.43 -43.33
N LYS A 188 -41.18 20.60 -44.08
CA LYS A 188 -40.24 21.70 -44.40
C LYS A 188 -40.33 22.99 -43.58
N GLY A 189 -39.15 23.45 -43.16
CA GLY A 189 -38.77 24.82 -43.42
C GLY A 189 -38.17 25.60 -42.24
N LEU A 190 -36.93 26.00 -42.45
CA LEU A 190 -36.21 27.25 -42.18
C LEU A 190 -35.90 27.69 -40.77
N GLU A 191 -34.59 27.69 -40.56
CA GLU A 191 -33.67 28.79 -40.18
C GLU A 191 -34.11 29.78 -39.09
N SER A 192 -33.36 29.90 -38.00
CA SER A 192 -32.32 30.93 -37.79
C SER A 192 -31.95 31.05 -36.32
N ALA A 193 -30.65 31.11 -36.06
CA ALA A 193 -30.02 31.61 -34.84
C ALA A 193 -30.00 33.16 -34.89
N PRO A 194 -29.32 33.86 -33.98
CA PRO A 194 -29.09 33.79 -32.53
C PRO A 194 -29.33 35.14 -31.81
N LYS A 195 -29.08 35.23 -30.52
CA LYS A 195 -28.37 36.32 -29.80
C LYS A 195 -28.87 36.70 -28.41
N LYS A 196 -27.88 36.68 -27.51
CA LYS A 196 -27.39 37.69 -26.57
C LYS A 196 -28.16 38.00 -25.28
N ARG A 197 -27.39 37.75 -24.20
CA ARG A 197 -27.06 38.54 -22.98
C ARG A 197 -28.06 39.63 -22.54
N THR A 198 -28.38 39.59 -21.24
CA THR A 198 -28.04 40.72 -20.32
C THR A 198 -28.24 40.33 -18.86
N LYS A 199 -27.29 40.75 -18.04
CA LYS A 199 -27.30 40.88 -16.57
C LYS A 199 -28.41 41.84 -16.14
N ILE A 200 -28.97 41.66 -14.98
CA ILE A 200 -29.25 42.77 -14.00
C ILE A 200 -29.38 42.15 -12.60
N GLU A 201 -28.76 42.83 -11.65
CA GLU A 201 -28.71 42.66 -10.22
C GLU A 201 -30.03 43.09 -9.54
N GLY A 202 -30.18 42.61 -8.29
CA GLY A 202 -30.87 43.47 -7.29
C GLY A 202 -31.98 42.81 -6.50
N GLU A 203 -31.68 42.66 -5.27
CA GLU A 203 -32.39 43.02 -4.05
C GLU A 203 -33.28 42.01 -3.31
N VAL A 204 -32.93 41.96 -2.07
CA VAL A 204 -33.45 41.37 -0.82
C VAL A 204 -34.85 41.91 -0.50
N VAL A 205 -35.80 41.03 -0.13
CA VAL A 205 -36.81 41.33 0.92
C VAL A 205 -37.17 40.04 1.69
N LYS A 206 -37.21 40.25 2.99
CA LYS A 206 -37.55 39.36 4.12
C LYS A 206 -39.05 39.07 4.23
N THR A 207 -39.31 38.06 5.11
CA THR A 207 -40.49 37.79 5.96
C THR A 207 -41.59 36.98 5.30
N GLU A 208 -42.28 36.02 5.89
CA GLU A 208 -42.65 35.61 7.26
C GLU A 208 -43.26 34.21 7.19
N GLU A 209 -43.06 33.41 8.24
CA GLU A 209 -43.96 32.30 8.62
C GLU A 209 -45.35 32.86 8.99
N PRO A 210 -46.46 32.14 8.89
CA PRO A 210 -46.91 31.32 9.98
C PRO A 210 -47.91 30.15 9.69
N LYS A 211 -47.96 29.27 10.72
CA LYS A 211 -49.12 28.64 11.40
C LYS A 211 -49.81 27.38 10.84
N GLU A 212 -49.75 26.42 11.76
CA GLU A 212 -50.60 25.26 12.00
C GLU A 212 -52.08 25.46 11.69
N VAL A 213 -52.75 24.39 11.19
CA VAL A 213 -54.12 24.05 11.57
C VAL A 213 -54.32 22.53 11.62
N LYS A 214 -54.95 22.13 12.69
CA LYS A 214 -55.25 20.77 13.18
C LYS A 214 -56.40 20.09 12.41
N SER A 215 -56.29 18.76 12.41
CA SER A 215 -57.31 17.72 12.66
C SER A 215 -58.62 17.68 11.89
N ALA A 216 -58.94 16.47 11.38
CA ALA A 216 -60.20 15.79 11.68
C ALA A 216 -60.16 14.30 11.28
N LYS A 217 -60.55 13.46 12.24
CA LYS A 217 -60.87 12.02 12.12
C LYS A 217 -62.18 11.85 11.34
N ALA A 218 -62.28 10.79 10.55
CA ALA A 218 -63.52 10.05 10.38
C ALA A 218 -63.30 8.60 9.95
N THR A 219 -63.96 7.74 10.61
CA THR A 219 -64.01 6.30 10.70
C THR A 219 -64.90 5.63 9.63
N ARG A 220 -64.68 4.29 9.46
CA ARG A 220 -65.62 3.20 9.07
C ARG A 220 -65.76 2.95 7.53
N ALA A 221 -65.86 1.73 7.03
CA ALA A 221 -66.20 0.39 7.52
C ALA A 221 -65.90 -0.69 6.45
N LYS A 222 -65.80 -1.92 6.89
CA LYS A 222 -65.77 -3.20 6.24
C LYS A 222 -66.69 -3.36 5.02
N LYS A 223 -66.25 -4.19 4.04
CA LYS A 223 -66.99 -5.34 3.48
C LYS A 223 -66.14 -6.19 2.57
N GLU A 224 -65.93 -7.45 2.92
CA GLU A 224 -65.83 -8.59 1.99
C GLU A 224 -67.25 -8.88 1.48
N PRO A 225 -67.45 -9.53 0.31
CA PRO A 225 -67.33 -10.98 0.21
C PRO A 225 -67.08 -11.56 -1.23
N ALA A 226 -66.80 -12.86 -1.19
CA ALA A 226 -67.23 -13.96 -2.06
C ALA A 226 -66.51 -14.30 -3.36
N ALA A 227 -65.95 -15.53 -3.33
CA ALA A 227 -65.71 -16.39 -4.50
C ALA A 227 -66.99 -16.81 -5.17
N PRO A 228 -67.03 -17.21 -6.45
CA PRO A 228 -67.20 -18.60 -6.74
C PRO A 228 -66.61 -19.16 -8.08
N LYS A 229 -66.46 -20.48 -8.03
CA LYS A 229 -66.81 -21.56 -9.00
C LYS A 229 -65.90 -21.97 -10.16
N LYS A 230 -65.60 -23.24 -10.05
CA LYS A 230 -65.06 -24.27 -10.94
C LYS A 230 -65.71 -24.36 -12.33
N SER A 231 -64.93 -24.83 -13.34
CA SER A 231 -65.35 -25.83 -14.35
C SER A 231 -64.09 -26.51 -14.96
N LYS A 232 -63.87 -27.78 -14.74
CA LYS A 232 -63.92 -29.02 -15.51
C LYS A 232 -63.49 -28.88 -17.01
N ALA A 233 -62.56 -29.62 -17.56
CA ALA A 233 -62.13 -30.96 -17.70
C ALA A 233 -61.28 -31.06 -19.00
N LYS A 234 -60.34 -31.89 -19.23
CA LYS A 234 -60.31 -33.29 -19.62
C LYS A 234 -58.88 -33.82 -19.78
N LYS A 235 -58.74 -35.04 -19.37
CA LYS A 235 -57.81 -36.12 -19.45
C LYS A 235 -57.11 -36.38 -20.79
N ALA A 236 -55.86 -36.95 -20.69
CA ALA A 236 -55.45 -38.24 -21.22
C ALA A 236 -54.02 -38.58 -20.69
N ASP A 237 -53.85 -39.50 -19.91
CA ASP A 237 -53.32 -40.86 -19.78
C ASP A 237 -51.94 -41.11 -20.42
N ALA A 238 -50.99 -41.57 -19.59
CA ALA A 238 -50.28 -42.85 -19.72
C ALA A 238 -49.43 -43.17 -18.47
N LYS A 239 -49.69 -44.34 -17.98
CA LYS A 239 -49.14 -45.02 -16.81
C LYS A 239 -47.66 -45.38 -16.88
N LYS A 240 -46.98 -45.42 -15.71
CA LYS A 240 -46.27 -46.62 -15.24
C LYS A 240 -46.10 -46.57 -13.70
N GLU A 241 -46.62 -47.61 -13.08
CA GLU A 241 -46.57 -47.96 -11.66
C GLU A 241 -45.16 -48.44 -11.25
N VAL A 242 -44.69 -48.08 -10.02
CA VAL A 242 -44.01 -49.04 -9.14
C VAL A 242 -44.40 -48.71 -7.69
N LYS A 243 -44.64 -49.80 -6.96
CA LYS A 243 -45.29 -50.04 -5.69
C LYS A 243 -44.79 -49.26 -4.49
N VAL A 244 -45.78 -48.95 -3.63
CA VAL A 244 -45.65 -48.54 -2.23
C VAL A 244 -45.86 -49.73 -1.35
N GLU A 245 -45.06 -49.97 -0.34
CA GLU A 245 -45.41 -50.79 0.84
C GLU A 245 -45.59 -49.87 2.06
N GLU A 246 -46.79 -49.99 2.61
CA GLU A 246 -47.22 -49.36 3.86
C GLU A 246 -46.60 -50.07 5.08
N VAL A 247 -46.15 -49.27 6.08
CA VAL A 247 -46.19 -49.70 7.49
C VAL A 247 -46.81 -48.59 8.32
N LYS A 248 -47.87 -48.94 9.02
CA LYS A 248 -48.67 -48.16 9.97
C LYS A 248 -47.98 -48.00 11.30
N GLY A 249 -48.26 -46.86 11.97
CA GLY A 249 -48.20 -46.77 13.44
C GLY A 249 -48.05 -45.33 13.92
N LEU A 250 -49.13 -44.63 14.22
CA LEU A 250 -49.56 -43.88 15.43
C LEU A 250 -48.46 -43.19 16.24
N GLU A 251 -48.46 -41.90 16.49
CA GLU A 251 -49.30 -41.07 17.32
C GLU A 251 -48.86 -39.60 17.32
N SER A 252 -49.80 -38.73 17.58
CA SER A 252 -49.84 -37.29 17.70
C SER A 252 -48.67 -36.59 18.41
N GLY A 253 -48.19 -35.51 17.80
CA GLY A 253 -47.42 -34.45 18.44
C GLY A 253 -47.33 -33.24 17.50
N HIS A 254 -48.08 -32.23 17.80
CA HIS A 254 -47.97 -30.92 17.14
C HIS A 254 -46.59 -30.29 17.43
N GLU A 255 -45.76 -30.19 16.42
CA GLU A 255 -44.74 -29.14 16.33
C GLU A 255 -44.61 -28.74 14.86
N SER A 256 -44.89 -27.47 14.62
CA SER A 256 -44.74 -26.81 13.34
C SER A 256 -43.24 -26.57 13.07
N GLY A 257 -42.59 -27.55 12.45
CA GLY A 257 -41.27 -27.41 11.84
C GLY A 257 -41.43 -27.40 10.33
N LEU A 258 -41.55 -26.22 9.74
CA LEU A 258 -41.22 -26.02 8.34
C LEU A 258 -39.70 -26.18 8.23
N GLU A 259 -39.22 -27.40 7.99
CA GLU A 259 -37.89 -27.59 7.43
C GLU A 259 -37.89 -26.92 6.07
N SER A 260 -37.28 -25.73 6.01
CA SER A 260 -36.87 -25.11 4.78
C SER A 260 -35.82 -26.03 4.16
N ALA A 261 -36.18 -26.74 3.09
CA ALA A 261 -35.21 -27.32 2.18
C ALA A 261 -34.27 -26.16 1.80
N GLY A 262 -33.04 -26.17 2.36
CA GLY A 262 -32.08 -25.12 2.21
C GLY A 262 -31.76 -24.92 0.74
N TYR A 263 -32.25 -23.86 0.16
CA TYR A 263 -31.74 -23.36 -1.11
C TYR A 263 -30.34 -22.83 -0.84
N GLU A 264 -29.32 -23.62 -1.25
CA GLU A 264 -27.91 -23.18 -1.27
C GLU A 264 -27.83 -21.85 -2.06
N SER A 265 -27.31 -20.80 -1.45
CA SER A 265 -27.20 -19.47 -2.08
C SER A 265 -26.27 -19.52 -3.30
N VAL A 266 -26.33 -18.51 -4.16
CA VAL A 266 -25.40 -18.40 -5.28
C VAL A 266 -23.97 -18.25 -4.76
N GLU A 267 -23.81 -17.53 -3.64
CA GLU A 267 -22.54 -17.32 -2.96
C GLU A 267 -21.97 -18.66 -2.44
N ASP A 268 -22.81 -19.54 -1.83
CA ASP A 268 -22.38 -20.85 -1.34
C ASP A 268 -21.93 -21.75 -2.50
N LYS A 269 -22.64 -21.72 -3.62
CA LYS A 269 -22.27 -22.50 -4.82
C LYS A 269 -20.97 -21.98 -5.44
N VAL A 270 -20.78 -20.66 -5.53
CA VAL A 270 -19.53 -20.06 -6.01
C VAL A 270 -18.38 -20.43 -5.07
N ALA A 271 -18.58 -20.33 -3.76
CA ALA A 271 -17.56 -20.71 -2.77
C ALA A 271 -17.16 -22.19 -2.91
N LYS A 272 -18.14 -23.08 -3.12
CA LYS A 272 -17.88 -24.50 -3.36
C LYS A 272 -17.12 -24.75 -4.66
N MET A 273 -17.53 -24.13 -5.77
CA MET A 273 -16.83 -24.26 -7.05
C MET A 273 -15.40 -23.73 -6.97
N MET A 274 -15.16 -22.61 -6.27
CA MET A 274 -13.82 -22.08 -6.03
C MET A 274 -12.98 -23.04 -5.18
N ASN A 275 -13.58 -23.62 -4.14
CA ASN A 275 -12.88 -24.62 -3.33
C ASN A 275 -12.53 -25.87 -4.16
N ASP A 276 -13.45 -26.39 -5.00
CA ASP A 276 -13.21 -27.52 -5.89
C ASP A 276 -12.10 -27.20 -6.92
N TYR A 277 -12.07 -25.97 -7.44
CA TYR A 277 -10.99 -25.49 -8.30
C TYR A 277 -9.64 -25.51 -7.58
N TYR A 278 -9.55 -24.99 -6.35
CA TYR A 278 -8.31 -24.99 -5.56
C TYR A 278 -7.85 -26.39 -5.15
N GLN A 279 -8.76 -27.38 -5.11
CA GLN A 279 -8.43 -28.80 -4.88
C GLN A 279 -8.10 -29.57 -6.17
N SER A 280 -8.29 -28.98 -7.33
CA SER A 280 -8.08 -29.65 -8.62
C SER A 280 -6.59 -29.97 -8.87
N ASP A 281 -6.34 -31.00 -9.68
CA ASP A 281 -4.99 -31.35 -10.10
C ASP A 281 -4.34 -30.25 -10.95
N PHE A 282 -5.16 -29.44 -11.62
CA PHE A 282 -4.71 -28.27 -12.34
C PHE A 282 -4.10 -27.23 -11.37
N PHE A 283 -4.79 -26.91 -10.29
CA PHE A 283 -4.30 -25.96 -9.29
C PHE A 283 -3.09 -26.48 -8.52
N LYS A 284 -2.93 -27.82 -8.42
CA LYS A 284 -1.77 -28.45 -7.78
C LYS A 284 -0.50 -28.44 -8.64
N LYS A 285 -0.55 -28.00 -9.89
CA LYS A 285 0.67 -27.90 -10.75
C LYS A 285 1.73 -27.06 -10.06
N ARG A 286 2.96 -27.57 -10.07
CA ARG A 286 4.13 -26.86 -9.52
C ARG A 286 4.50 -25.70 -10.41
N ARG A 287 4.89 -24.56 -9.80
CA ARG A 287 5.40 -23.37 -10.50
C ARG A 287 6.62 -22.82 -9.79
N SER A 288 7.59 -22.34 -10.57
CA SER A 288 8.75 -21.65 -10.06
C SER A 288 8.55 -20.13 -10.20
N ILE A 289 8.70 -19.41 -9.10
CA ILE A 289 8.38 -17.98 -9.00
C ILE A 289 9.58 -17.22 -8.47
N ALA A 290 10.04 -16.19 -9.18
CA ALA A 290 11.04 -15.24 -8.70
C ALA A 290 10.33 -13.96 -8.22
N PHE A 291 10.40 -13.65 -6.93
CA PHE A 291 10.02 -12.35 -6.39
C PHE A 291 11.20 -11.39 -6.49
N ILE A 292 10.99 -10.20 -7.05
CA ILE A 292 12.02 -9.16 -7.15
C ILE A 292 11.48 -7.89 -6.49
N GLY A 293 12.13 -7.45 -5.43
CA GLY A 293 11.73 -6.26 -4.67
C GLY A 293 12.86 -5.65 -3.86
N SER A 294 12.60 -4.50 -3.27
CA SER A 294 13.62 -3.70 -2.56
C SER A 294 13.81 -4.08 -1.12
N GLU A 295 12.85 -4.74 -0.49
CA GLU A 295 12.89 -5.12 0.93
C GLU A 295 12.17 -6.45 1.17
N CYS A 296 12.56 -7.18 2.21
CA CYS A 296 11.91 -8.41 2.65
C CYS A 296 12.20 -8.65 4.14
N TYR A 297 11.15 -8.89 4.95
CA TYR A 297 11.30 -9.36 6.33
C TYR A 297 11.94 -10.76 6.36
N PRO A 298 12.77 -11.12 7.32
CA PRO A 298 13.23 -10.33 8.46
C PRO A 298 14.55 -9.58 8.20
N PHE A 299 15.00 -9.50 6.95
CA PHE A 299 16.34 -8.98 6.61
C PHE A 299 16.35 -7.45 6.59
N VAL A 300 15.41 -6.85 5.91
CA VAL A 300 15.22 -5.41 5.82
C VAL A 300 13.74 -5.10 5.60
N LYS A 301 13.20 -4.18 6.40
CA LYS A 301 11.79 -3.78 6.35
C LYS A 301 11.66 -2.30 6.70
N THR A 302 10.98 -1.55 5.85
CA THR A 302 10.62 -0.15 6.08
C THR A 302 9.10 0.08 6.04
N GLY A 303 8.36 -0.90 5.49
CA GLY A 303 6.91 -0.84 5.34
C GLY A 303 6.28 -2.20 5.06
N GLY A 304 5.02 -2.19 4.61
CA GLY A 304 4.26 -3.40 4.34
C GLY A 304 4.78 -4.24 3.17
N LEU A 305 5.60 -3.64 2.28
CA LEU A 305 6.23 -4.39 1.18
C LEU A 305 7.11 -5.52 1.72
N GLY A 306 7.92 -5.23 2.75
CA GLY A 306 8.78 -6.25 3.37
C GLY A 306 7.99 -7.43 3.94
N ASP A 307 6.83 -7.17 4.55
CA ASP A 307 5.92 -8.20 5.05
C ASP A 307 5.36 -9.06 3.91
N VAL A 308 4.90 -8.43 2.82
CA VAL A 308 4.34 -9.13 1.66
C VAL A 308 5.38 -10.04 1.00
N MET A 309 6.60 -9.52 0.75
CA MET A 309 7.68 -10.28 0.13
C MET A 309 8.03 -11.57 0.90
N HIS A 310 7.93 -11.54 2.22
CA HIS A 310 8.15 -12.71 3.07
C HIS A 310 6.92 -13.61 3.14
N ALA A 311 5.79 -13.07 3.60
CA ALA A 311 4.65 -13.87 3.99
C ALA A 311 3.94 -14.52 2.78
N LEU A 312 3.80 -13.81 1.65
CA LEU A 312 3.26 -14.38 0.42
C LEU A 312 4.19 -15.47 -0.15
N ALA A 313 5.51 -15.24 -0.16
CA ALA A 313 6.48 -16.23 -0.61
C ALA A 313 6.43 -17.52 0.23
N LYS A 314 6.39 -17.37 1.56
CA LYS A 314 6.25 -18.47 2.52
C LYS A 314 4.94 -19.24 2.31
N GLU A 315 3.82 -18.56 2.08
CA GLU A 315 2.55 -19.22 1.88
C GLU A 315 2.47 -19.94 0.51
N LEU A 316 2.99 -19.33 -0.55
CA LEU A 316 3.09 -19.97 -1.86
C LEU A 316 3.98 -21.22 -1.84
N SER A 317 5.05 -21.24 -1.03
CA SER A 317 5.89 -22.43 -0.88
C SER A 317 5.11 -23.62 -0.31
N LYS A 318 4.16 -23.38 0.61
CA LYS A 318 3.24 -24.40 1.13
C LYS A 318 2.23 -24.90 0.07
N LYS A 319 1.99 -24.07 -0.96
CA LYS A 319 1.03 -24.34 -2.04
C LYS A 319 1.68 -24.91 -3.32
N ASN A 320 2.78 -25.64 -3.18
CA ASN A 320 3.51 -26.29 -4.27
C ASN A 320 4.09 -25.30 -5.31
N CYS A 321 4.67 -24.20 -4.80
CA CYS A 321 5.47 -23.28 -5.59
C CYS A 321 6.93 -23.31 -5.14
N ASP A 322 7.88 -23.29 -6.10
CA ASP A 322 9.29 -23.04 -5.82
C ASP A 322 9.53 -21.55 -5.83
N VAL A 323 9.70 -20.94 -4.66
CA VAL A 323 9.82 -19.50 -4.57
C VAL A 323 11.25 -19.09 -4.26
N LYS A 324 11.79 -18.19 -5.09
CA LYS A 324 13.00 -17.42 -4.84
C LYS A 324 12.64 -15.94 -4.62
N VAL A 325 13.16 -15.37 -3.56
CA VAL A 325 13.03 -13.93 -3.26
C VAL A 325 14.38 -13.28 -3.51
N ILE A 326 14.42 -12.30 -4.40
CA ILE A 326 15.63 -11.58 -4.79
C ILE A 326 15.55 -10.15 -4.28
N ILE A 327 16.47 -9.77 -3.41
CA ILE A 327 16.60 -8.43 -2.85
C ILE A 327 18.06 -7.96 -2.87
N PRO A 328 18.32 -6.64 -2.74
CA PRO A 328 19.68 -6.15 -2.56
C PRO A 328 20.27 -6.59 -1.22
N ARG A 329 21.57 -6.90 -1.20
CA ARG A 329 22.33 -7.15 0.02
C ARG A 329 22.75 -5.84 0.67
N TYR A 330 21.83 -5.18 1.37
CA TYR A 330 22.13 -3.91 2.03
C TYR A 330 23.06 -4.09 3.23
N ALA A 331 23.91 -3.09 3.48
CA ALA A 331 24.79 -3.07 4.65
C ALA A 331 24.03 -3.02 6.00
N CYS A 332 22.77 -2.54 6.01
CA CYS A 332 21.92 -2.50 7.18
C CYS A 332 21.32 -3.85 7.59
N ILE A 333 21.45 -4.89 6.77
CA ILE A 333 21.00 -6.23 7.15
C ILE A 333 21.83 -6.70 8.36
N ASP A 334 21.14 -7.13 9.43
CA ASP A 334 21.81 -7.60 10.65
C ASP A 334 22.87 -8.65 10.37
N GLN A 335 24.00 -8.54 11.05
CA GLN A 335 25.13 -9.46 10.92
C GLN A 335 24.72 -10.93 11.15
N LYS A 336 23.79 -11.20 12.07
CA LYS A 336 23.21 -12.53 12.33
C LYS A 336 22.63 -13.22 11.09
N TRP A 337 22.15 -12.43 10.10
CA TRP A 337 21.65 -12.93 8.82
C TRP A 337 22.75 -13.02 7.79
N GLN A 338 23.64 -12.02 7.72
CA GLN A 338 24.76 -12.01 6.77
C GLN A 338 25.71 -13.19 6.97
N GLU A 339 25.95 -13.61 8.23
CA GLU A 339 26.78 -14.78 8.56
C GLU A 339 26.18 -16.12 8.13
N LYS A 340 24.87 -16.17 7.90
CA LYS A 340 24.18 -17.38 7.44
C LYS A 340 24.08 -17.47 5.91
N MET A 341 24.41 -16.39 5.19
CA MET A 341 24.35 -16.36 3.73
C MET A 341 25.49 -17.18 3.14
N VAL A 342 25.16 -17.98 2.14
CA VAL A 342 26.11 -18.82 1.40
C VAL A 342 26.42 -18.16 0.05
N TYR A 343 27.69 -17.96 -0.26
CA TYR A 343 28.13 -17.43 -1.54
C TYR A 343 27.84 -18.44 -2.67
N LYS A 344 27.14 -17.99 -3.72
CA LYS A 344 26.74 -18.83 -4.89
C LYS A 344 27.54 -18.54 -6.13
N GLY A 345 28.21 -17.40 -6.19
CA GLY A 345 29.02 -17.00 -7.33
C GLY A 345 28.96 -15.50 -7.60
N SER A 346 29.76 -15.07 -8.58
CA SER A 346 29.78 -13.68 -9.02
C SER A 346 30.21 -13.58 -10.48
N PHE A 347 29.85 -12.48 -11.10
CA PHE A 347 30.22 -12.12 -12.46
C PHE A 347 30.26 -10.59 -12.60
N TYR A 348 30.73 -10.12 -13.76
CA TYR A 348 30.63 -8.71 -14.14
C TYR A 348 29.57 -8.56 -15.22
N MET A 349 28.79 -7.50 -15.12
CA MET A 349 27.67 -7.17 -15.99
C MET A 349 27.88 -5.77 -16.55
N ASP A 350 27.69 -5.59 -17.85
CA ASP A 350 27.57 -4.26 -18.44
C ASP A 350 26.32 -3.56 -17.93
N LEU A 351 26.42 -2.29 -17.59
CA LEU A 351 25.29 -1.52 -17.07
C LEU A 351 25.13 -0.20 -17.82
N THR A 352 26.15 0.63 -17.78
CA THR A 352 26.11 2.01 -18.26
C THR A 352 26.35 2.13 -19.76
N SER A 353 25.84 3.21 -20.36
CA SER A 353 25.93 3.44 -21.80
C SER A 353 27.36 3.66 -22.32
N ASP A 354 28.33 3.93 -21.44
CA ASP A 354 29.75 4.01 -21.75
C ASP A 354 30.48 2.67 -21.64
N GLY A 355 29.75 1.57 -21.39
CA GLY A 355 30.29 0.22 -21.30
C GLY A 355 30.88 -0.13 -19.93
N GLY A 356 30.50 0.58 -18.89
CA GLY A 356 30.91 0.28 -17.51
C GLY A 356 30.48 -1.12 -17.07
N GLN A 357 31.47 -1.88 -16.54
CA GLN A 357 31.27 -3.23 -16.02
C GLN A 357 31.15 -3.21 -14.52
N TYR A 358 30.05 -3.75 -14.01
CA TYR A 358 29.72 -3.74 -12.56
C TYR A 358 29.71 -5.15 -12.00
N TYR A 359 30.29 -5.31 -10.83
CA TYR A 359 30.30 -6.57 -10.08
C TYR A 359 28.88 -6.94 -9.65
N VAL A 360 28.51 -8.21 -9.81
CA VAL A 360 27.30 -8.83 -9.29
C VAL A 360 27.68 -10.05 -8.49
N GLY A 361 27.56 -10.00 -7.17
CA GLY A 361 27.69 -11.15 -6.28
C GLY A 361 26.31 -11.71 -5.93
N ILE A 362 26.25 -13.00 -5.67
CA ILE A 362 25.01 -13.69 -5.28
C ILE A 362 25.28 -14.40 -3.97
N MET A 363 24.53 -14.03 -2.94
CA MET A 363 24.50 -14.70 -1.63
C MET A 363 23.12 -15.34 -1.47
N GLU A 364 23.06 -16.55 -0.93
CA GLU A 364 21.80 -17.31 -0.74
C GLU A 364 21.59 -17.66 0.71
N TYR A 365 20.35 -17.55 1.18
CA TYR A 365 19.89 -18.07 2.45
C TYR A 365 18.55 -18.79 2.24
N VAL A 366 18.35 -19.92 2.93
CA VAL A 366 17.11 -20.70 2.82
C VAL A 366 16.39 -20.72 4.16
N ASN A 367 15.12 -20.34 4.17
CA ASN A 367 14.27 -20.37 5.36
C ASN A 367 12.81 -20.63 4.98
N ASP A 368 12.08 -21.39 5.77
CA ASP A 368 10.63 -21.67 5.61
C ASP A 368 10.22 -22.15 4.21
N GLY A 369 11.09 -22.93 3.56
CA GLY A 369 10.84 -23.44 2.20
C GLY A 369 11.06 -22.41 1.08
N VAL A 370 11.48 -21.19 1.42
CA VAL A 370 11.78 -20.09 0.49
C VAL A 370 13.30 -19.94 0.36
N VAL A 371 13.77 -19.72 -0.86
CA VAL A 371 15.16 -19.37 -1.16
C VAL A 371 15.27 -17.86 -1.28
N TYR A 372 16.16 -17.25 -0.51
CA TYR A 372 16.44 -15.82 -0.55
C TYR A 372 17.80 -15.60 -1.21
N ASP A 373 17.78 -14.96 -2.37
CA ASP A 373 18.98 -14.57 -3.12
C ASP A 373 19.24 -13.06 -2.91
N PHE A 374 20.44 -12.72 -2.44
CA PHE A 374 20.85 -11.34 -2.18
C PHE A 374 21.84 -10.92 -3.27
N ILE A 375 21.50 -9.86 -4.00
CA ILE A 375 22.41 -9.24 -4.95
C ILE A 375 23.43 -8.39 -4.19
N ASP A 376 24.68 -8.81 -4.22
CA ASP A 376 25.80 -8.15 -3.53
C ASP A 376 26.54 -7.20 -4.45
N ASN A 377 26.58 -5.94 -4.07
CA ASN A 377 27.41 -4.90 -4.66
C ASN A 377 27.63 -3.78 -3.66
N GLN A 378 28.89 -3.60 -3.25
CA GLN A 378 29.22 -2.60 -2.22
C GLN A 378 29.08 -1.15 -2.70
N GLU A 379 29.17 -0.91 -4.01
CA GLU A 379 29.02 0.45 -4.56
C GLU A 379 27.57 0.98 -4.38
N PHE A 380 26.57 0.12 -4.58
CA PHE A 380 25.17 0.52 -4.57
C PHE A 380 24.46 0.31 -3.23
N PHE A 381 24.90 -0.66 -2.38
CA PHE A 381 24.12 -1.12 -1.23
C PHE A 381 24.76 -0.84 0.13
N THR A 382 25.82 -0.04 0.19
CA THR A 382 26.50 0.30 1.46
C THR A 382 25.91 1.50 2.19
N SER A 383 25.03 2.29 1.58
CA SER A 383 24.45 3.50 2.17
C SER A 383 23.47 3.26 3.34
N GLY A 384 23.28 2.02 3.77
CA GLY A 384 22.56 1.66 5.00
C GLY A 384 21.06 1.49 4.82
N ASN A 385 20.34 2.40 4.19
CA ASN A 385 18.89 2.32 4.04
C ASN A 385 18.48 1.97 2.60
N PRO A 386 17.41 1.17 2.41
CA PRO A 386 16.85 0.89 1.08
C PRO A 386 16.51 2.18 0.32
N TYR A 387 15.93 3.16 1.02
CA TYR A 387 15.47 4.41 0.42
C TYR A 387 16.27 5.58 1.01
N THR A 388 16.94 6.35 0.14
CA THR A 388 17.79 7.48 0.53
C THR A 388 17.32 8.78 -0.12
N SER A 389 17.62 8.95 -1.40
CA SER A 389 17.16 10.06 -2.23
C SER A 389 16.93 9.55 -3.64
N ILE A 390 16.02 10.18 -4.37
CA ILE A 390 15.74 9.76 -5.76
C ILE A 390 16.99 9.77 -6.64
N ILE A 391 17.91 10.71 -6.44
CA ILE A 391 19.16 10.82 -7.19
C ILE A 391 20.06 9.60 -6.96
N GLY A 392 20.16 9.12 -5.72
CA GLY A 392 20.96 7.93 -5.38
C GLY A 392 20.21 6.63 -5.65
N ASP A 393 18.90 6.65 -5.53
CA ASP A 393 18.06 5.46 -5.64
C ASP A 393 17.83 5.04 -7.11
N ILE A 394 17.78 5.98 -8.08
CA ILE A 394 17.62 5.64 -9.50
C ILE A 394 18.79 4.76 -10.01
N PRO A 395 20.07 5.15 -9.88
CA PRO A 395 21.19 4.28 -10.26
C PRO A 395 21.15 2.90 -9.59
N LYS A 396 20.91 2.90 -8.29
CA LYS A 396 20.82 1.69 -7.45
C LYS A 396 19.79 0.69 -7.96
N TYR A 397 18.58 1.17 -8.29
CA TYR A 397 17.52 0.27 -8.74
C TYR A 397 17.55 0.00 -10.25
N CYS A 398 18.18 0.84 -11.07
CA CYS A 398 18.57 0.47 -12.45
C CYS A 398 19.53 -0.71 -12.45
N TYR A 399 20.60 -0.64 -11.63
CA TYR A 399 21.53 -1.74 -11.43
C TYR A 399 20.81 -3.00 -10.92
N PHE A 400 20.04 -2.88 -9.82
CA PHE A 400 19.37 -4.02 -9.19
C PHE A 400 18.43 -4.76 -10.16
N ALA A 401 17.60 -4.03 -10.90
CA ALA A 401 16.64 -4.62 -11.84
C ALA A 401 17.35 -5.47 -12.93
N LYS A 402 18.47 -4.98 -13.49
CA LYS A 402 19.27 -5.71 -14.47
C LYS A 402 20.02 -6.88 -13.85
N ALA A 403 20.63 -6.66 -12.68
CA ALA A 403 21.41 -7.66 -11.95
C ALA A 403 20.57 -8.86 -11.51
N ALA A 404 19.32 -8.65 -11.08
CA ALA A 404 18.40 -9.71 -10.70
C ALA A 404 18.13 -10.68 -11.88
N LEU A 405 17.86 -10.17 -13.08
CA LEU A 405 17.68 -10.99 -14.28
C LEU A 405 18.97 -11.70 -14.70
N ALA A 406 20.10 -11.00 -14.66
CA ALA A 406 21.39 -11.58 -14.96
C ALA A 406 21.77 -12.71 -14.00
N ALA A 407 21.45 -12.54 -12.69
CA ALA A 407 21.66 -13.57 -11.67
C ALA A 407 20.83 -14.82 -11.93
N LEU A 408 19.55 -14.70 -12.34
CA LEU A 408 18.70 -15.82 -12.70
C LEU A 408 19.31 -16.64 -13.86
N ASN A 409 19.79 -15.96 -14.90
CA ASN A 409 20.51 -16.62 -16.01
C ASN A 409 21.83 -17.27 -15.55
N TYR A 410 22.62 -16.57 -14.75
CA TYR A 410 23.90 -17.07 -14.24
C TYR A 410 23.73 -18.35 -13.42
N MET A 411 22.69 -18.39 -12.56
CA MET A 411 22.34 -19.56 -11.76
C MET A 411 21.66 -20.68 -12.57
N ASN A 412 21.38 -20.44 -13.85
CA ASN A 412 20.60 -21.34 -14.71
C ASN A 412 19.26 -21.74 -14.04
N TRP A 413 18.62 -20.80 -13.34
CA TRP A 413 17.33 -20.99 -12.72
C TRP A 413 16.29 -20.08 -13.38
N ILE A 414 15.54 -20.66 -14.33
CA ILE A 414 14.57 -19.92 -15.13
C ILE A 414 13.18 -20.12 -14.53
N PRO A 415 12.58 -19.07 -13.93
CA PRO A 415 11.27 -19.17 -13.32
C PRO A 415 10.14 -19.22 -14.36
N ASN A 416 9.00 -19.82 -14.01
CA ASN A 416 7.79 -19.67 -14.79
C ASN A 416 7.27 -18.23 -14.74
N VAL A 417 7.37 -17.59 -13.56
CA VAL A 417 6.89 -16.22 -13.34
C VAL A 417 7.94 -15.39 -12.59
N ILE A 418 8.14 -14.16 -13.04
CA ILE A 418 8.87 -13.11 -12.32
C ILE A 418 7.84 -12.14 -11.77
N HIS A 419 7.74 -12.07 -10.45
CA HIS A 419 6.82 -11.18 -9.75
C HIS A 419 7.60 -9.98 -9.21
N CYS A 420 7.36 -8.82 -9.80
CA CYS A 420 8.03 -7.55 -9.51
C CYS A 420 7.20 -6.70 -8.55
N HIS A 421 7.84 -6.04 -7.60
CA HIS A 421 7.17 -5.29 -6.56
C HIS A 421 7.62 -3.82 -6.54
N ASP A 422 6.68 -2.90 -6.75
CA ASP A 422 6.83 -1.45 -6.78
C ASP A 422 7.87 -0.91 -7.80
N TRP A 423 8.04 0.40 -7.81
CA TRP A 423 8.87 1.11 -8.78
C TRP A 423 10.33 0.65 -8.82
N GLN A 424 10.87 0.15 -7.70
CA GLN A 424 12.24 -0.33 -7.60
C GLN A 424 12.51 -1.53 -8.50
N ALA A 425 11.48 -2.32 -8.78
CA ALA A 425 11.53 -3.44 -9.72
C ALA A 425 10.87 -3.11 -11.09
N GLY A 426 10.46 -1.85 -11.29
CA GLY A 426 9.67 -1.45 -12.47
C GLY A 426 10.39 -1.61 -13.81
N LEU A 427 11.73 -1.60 -13.82
CA LEU A 427 12.52 -1.84 -15.05
C LEU A 427 12.76 -3.32 -15.34
N VAL A 428 12.45 -4.25 -14.44
CA VAL A 428 12.63 -5.69 -14.66
C VAL A 428 11.86 -6.17 -15.90
N PRO A 429 10.53 -5.88 -16.05
CA PRO A 429 9.80 -6.26 -17.26
C PRO A 429 10.33 -5.60 -18.52
N VAL A 430 10.86 -4.36 -18.43
CA VAL A 430 11.48 -3.67 -19.59
C VAL A 430 12.74 -4.40 -20.05
N PHE A 431 13.68 -4.63 -19.13
CA PHE A 431 14.91 -5.36 -19.41
C PHE A 431 14.64 -6.76 -19.96
N LEU A 432 13.62 -7.44 -19.41
CA LEU A 432 13.26 -8.79 -19.86
C LEU A 432 12.82 -8.80 -21.32
N ARG A 433 12.11 -7.77 -21.79
CA ARG A 433 11.58 -7.66 -23.16
C ARG A 433 12.56 -7.00 -24.15
N ASP A 434 13.56 -6.29 -23.65
CA ASP A 434 14.59 -5.60 -24.44
C ASP A 434 15.94 -6.31 -24.33
N THR A 435 16.66 -6.07 -23.26
CA THR A 435 18.07 -6.49 -23.07
C THR A 435 18.21 -8.01 -22.97
N PHE A 436 17.28 -8.70 -22.31
CA PHE A 436 17.30 -10.15 -22.11
C PHE A 436 16.42 -10.93 -23.09
N ARG A 437 15.89 -10.29 -24.12
CA ARG A 437 14.95 -10.86 -25.06
C ARG A 437 15.42 -12.21 -25.65
N ASP A 438 16.70 -12.34 -25.94
CA ASP A 438 17.30 -13.53 -26.56
C ASP A 438 17.95 -14.48 -25.52
N SER A 439 17.70 -14.26 -24.23
CA SER A 439 18.22 -15.09 -23.13
C SER A 439 17.18 -16.05 -22.59
N PRO A 440 17.58 -17.16 -21.93
CA PRO A 440 16.62 -18.14 -21.39
C PRO A 440 15.57 -17.54 -20.46
N VAL A 441 15.92 -16.53 -19.64
CA VAL A 441 15.00 -15.91 -18.70
C VAL A 441 13.84 -15.17 -19.39
N SER A 442 13.95 -14.84 -20.67
CA SER A 442 12.90 -14.14 -21.43
C SER A 442 11.61 -14.96 -21.59
N SER A 443 11.67 -16.28 -21.38
CA SER A 443 10.49 -17.16 -21.40
C SER A 443 9.56 -16.94 -20.19
N ALA A 444 10.05 -16.32 -19.11
CA ALA A 444 9.25 -16.06 -17.93
C ALA A 444 8.11 -15.06 -18.20
N LYS A 445 6.94 -15.33 -17.60
CA LYS A 445 5.84 -14.36 -17.51
C LYS A 445 6.10 -13.37 -16.38
N THR A 446 5.54 -12.19 -16.48
CA THR A 446 5.76 -11.12 -15.50
C THR A 446 4.47 -10.68 -14.83
N VAL A 447 4.52 -10.57 -13.50
CA VAL A 447 3.49 -9.91 -12.69
C VAL A 447 4.12 -8.69 -12.04
N PHE A 448 3.41 -7.57 -12.04
CA PHE A 448 3.87 -6.33 -11.42
C PHE A 448 2.86 -5.87 -10.37
N THR A 449 3.27 -5.83 -9.08
CA THR A 449 2.40 -5.39 -7.98
C THR A 449 2.70 -3.95 -7.59
N ILE A 450 1.64 -3.12 -7.57
CA ILE A 450 1.64 -1.75 -7.06
C ILE A 450 1.24 -1.80 -5.59
N HIS A 451 2.20 -1.56 -4.68
CA HIS A 451 1.92 -1.45 -3.24
C HIS A 451 1.52 -0.03 -2.86
N ASN A 452 2.13 1.00 -3.46
CA ASN A 452 1.75 2.39 -3.26
C ASN A 452 2.04 3.23 -4.51
N LEU A 453 0.99 3.65 -5.20
CA LEU A 453 1.08 4.40 -6.45
C LEU A 453 1.74 5.79 -6.31
N ARG A 454 1.78 6.34 -5.09
CA ARG A 454 2.40 7.65 -4.81
C ARG A 454 3.91 7.67 -5.09
N PHE A 455 4.58 6.52 -4.99
CA PHE A 455 6.02 6.40 -5.23
C PHE A 455 6.27 5.77 -6.59
N GLN A 456 6.83 6.54 -7.53
CA GLN A 456 6.86 6.16 -8.94
C GLN A 456 8.25 6.00 -9.55
N GLY A 457 9.32 6.49 -8.87
CA GLY A 457 10.68 6.43 -9.42
C GLY A 457 10.81 7.26 -10.70
N ILE A 458 10.43 8.55 -10.65
CA ILE A 458 10.50 9.48 -11.77
C ILE A 458 11.81 10.23 -11.72
N PHE A 459 12.53 10.23 -12.84
CA PHE A 459 13.77 11.00 -12.99
C PHE A 459 14.09 11.25 -14.46
N ASN A 460 15.13 12.08 -14.70
CA ASN A 460 15.55 12.52 -16.02
C ASN A 460 15.95 11.36 -16.94
N ILE A 461 15.54 11.42 -18.22
CA ILE A 461 15.77 10.40 -19.25
C ILE A 461 17.26 10.15 -19.52
N ASP A 462 18.12 11.19 -19.50
CA ASP A 462 19.55 11.02 -19.77
C ASP A 462 20.22 10.20 -18.67
N THR A 463 19.78 10.37 -17.39
CA THR A 463 20.22 9.54 -16.27
C THR A 463 19.81 8.09 -16.48
N PHE A 464 18.57 7.82 -16.87
CA PHE A 464 18.13 6.46 -17.18
C PHE A 464 18.90 5.87 -18.35
N ARG A 465 19.09 6.63 -19.43
CA ARG A 465 19.89 6.18 -20.57
C ARG A 465 21.30 5.79 -20.15
N TYR A 466 21.94 6.58 -19.32
CA TYR A 466 23.27 6.29 -18.81
C TYR A 466 23.29 5.00 -17.99
N TRP A 467 22.40 4.88 -16.99
CA TRP A 467 22.40 3.78 -16.03
C TRP A 467 21.70 2.49 -16.49
N THR A 468 21.07 2.47 -17.63
CA THR A 468 20.38 1.27 -18.15
C THR A 468 20.96 0.76 -19.45
N ASN A 469 21.67 1.60 -20.19
CA ASN A 469 22.09 1.37 -21.58
C ASN A 469 20.91 1.00 -22.51
N LEU A 470 19.67 1.35 -22.15
CA LEU A 470 18.51 1.20 -23.00
C LEU A 470 18.55 2.21 -24.15
N SER A 471 18.04 1.80 -25.32
CA SER A 471 17.97 2.68 -26.47
C SER A 471 17.06 3.89 -26.21
N TYR A 472 17.34 5.00 -26.90
CA TYR A 472 16.48 6.17 -26.81
C TYR A 472 15.04 5.87 -27.28
N GLU A 473 14.86 4.95 -28.23
CA GLU A 473 13.57 4.50 -28.71
C GLU A 473 12.74 3.88 -27.57
N VAL A 474 13.32 2.98 -26.78
CA VAL A 474 12.66 2.39 -25.60
C VAL A 474 12.34 3.46 -24.56
N LEU A 475 13.34 4.29 -24.20
CA LEU A 475 13.18 5.31 -23.16
C LEU A 475 12.26 6.46 -23.54
N SER A 476 12.09 6.75 -24.83
CA SER A 476 11.17 7.78 -25.35
C SER A 476 9.73 7.30 -25.59
N ASN A 477 9.47 6.00 -25.35
CA ASN A 477 8.13 5.45 -25.50
C ASN A 477 7.18 6.02 -24.46
N ASP A 478 5.98 6.45 -24.89
CA ASP A 478 4.94 6.96 -23.98
C ASP A 478 4.54 5.98 -22.87
N ALA A 479 4.78 4.68 -23.08
CA ALA A 479 4.53 3.65 -22.08
C ALA A 479 5.38 3.79 -20.80
N ILE A 480 6.52 4.50 -20.86
CA ILE A 480 7.42 4.67 -19.73
C ILE A 480 7.74 6.14 -19.42
N ARG A 481 7.34 7.07 -20.29
CA ARG A 481 7.62 8.50 -20.13
C ARG A 481 6.74 9.15 -19.05
N SER A 482 7.34 10.10 -18.34
CA SER A 482 6.64 11.04 -17.47
C SER A 482 6.94 12.47 -17.96
N GLY A 483 5.93 13.11 -18.53
CA GLY A 483 6.15 14.42 -19.15
C GLY A 483 7.08 14.36 -20.37
N ARG A 484 7.88 15.44 -20.57
CA ARG A 484 8.73 15.59 -21.76
C ARG A 484 10.11 14.93 -21.60
N ASP A 485 10.71 15.08 -20.42
CA ASP A 485 12.13 14.81 -20.23
C ASP A 485 12.42 13.72 -19.18
N ASP A 486 11.37 13.14 -18.58
CA ASP A 486 11.50 12.15 -17.50
C ASP A 486 10.99 10.75 -17.90
N VAL A 487 11.51 9.75 -17.22
CA VAL A 487 11.07 8.35 -17.22
C VAL A 487 10.45 8.02 -15.86
N ASN A 488 9.42 7.19 -15.87
CA ASN A 488 8.71 6.72 -14.69
C ASN A 488 8.82 5.20 -14.59
N MET A 489 9.54 4.70 -13.58
CA MET A 489 9.82 3.27 -13.41
C MET A 489 8.55 2.48 -13.08
N LEU A 490 7.63 3.03 -12.27
CA LEU A 490 6.37 2.37 -11.96
C LEU A 490 5.50 2.22 -13.20
N LYS A 491 5.38 3.31 -13.99
CA LYS A 491 4.66 3.30 -15.27
C LYS A 491 5.25 2.26 -16.24
N ALA A 492 6.57 2.13 -16.28
CA ALA A 492 7.27 1.13 -17.06
C ALA A 492 6.90 -0.30 -16.63
N GLY A 493 6.88 -0.59 -15.34
CA GLY A 493 6.43 -1.85 -14.78
C GLY A 493 5.00 -2.19 -15.18
N ILE A 494 4.07 -1.23 -15.03
CA ILE A 494 2.67 -1.38 -15.45
C ILE A 494 2.58 -1.70 -16.94
N SER A 495 3.34 -1.01 -17.79
CA SER A 495 3.23 -1.15 -19.24
C SER A 495 3.75 -2.51 -19.75
N TYR A 496 4.91 -2.93 -19.25
CA TYR A 496 5.65 -4.06 -19.81
C TYR A 496 5.35 -5.41 -19.14
N ALA A 497 4.72 -5.45 -17.99
CA ALA A 497 4.32 -6.69 -17.34
C ALA A 497 3.14 -7.38 -18.06
N ASP A 498 3.07 -8.71 -18.00
CA ASP A 498 1.96 -9.50 -18.54
C ASP A 498 0.69 -9.33 -17.71
N ALA A 499 0.79 -9.21 -16.38
CA ALA A 499 -0.31 -8.85 -15.48
C ALA A 499 0.14 -7.78 -14.48
N VAL A 500 -0.81 -6.97 -14.03
CA VAL A 500 -0.62 -5.94 -13.00
C VAL A 500 -1.55 -6.24 -11.85
N THR A 501 -1.03 -6.21 -10.63
CA THR A 501 -1.86 -6.33 -9.43
C THR A 501 -1.67 -5.12 -8.53
N THR A 502 -2.65 -4.88 -7.67
CA THR A 502 -2.52 -4.01 -6.52
C THR A 502 -3.15 -4.68 -5.30
N VAL A 503 -2.97 -4.09 -4.14
CA VAL A 503 -3.12 -4.76 -2.85
C VAL A 503 -4.52 -4.65 -2.25
N SER A 504 -5.52 -4.30 -3.04
CA SER A 504 -6.93 -4.26 -2.66
C SER A 504 -7.84 -4.10 -3.90
N GLU A 505 -9.04 -4.65 -3.88
CA GLU A 505 -10.01 -4.54 -4.96
C GLU A 505 -10.55 -3.09 -5.06
N THR A 506 -10.88 -2.48 -3.94
CA THR A 506 -11.27 -1.07 -3.87
C THR A 506 -10.14 -0.15 -4.37
N TYR A 507 -8.89 -0.40 -3.96
CA TYR A 507 -7.76 0.42 -4.41
C TYR A 507 -7.51 0.29 -5.91
N ALA A 508 -7.69 -0.91 -6.48
CA ALA A 508 -7.62 -1.08 -7.94
C ALA A 508 -8.62 -0.19 -8.70
N GLY A 509 -9.81 0.03 -8.12
CA GLY A 509 -10.79 1.00 -8.64
C GLY A 509 -10.38 2.46 -8.39
N GLU A 510 -9.93 2.79 -7.18
CA GLU A 510 -9.56 4.13 -6.76
C GLU A 510 -8.41 4.71 -7.62
N ILE A 511 -7.34 3.95 -7.86
CA ILE A 511 -6.17 4.41 -8.64
C ILE A 511 -6.46 4.68 -10.12
N GLN A 512 -7.60 4.25 -10.63
CA GLN A 512 -8.08 4.58 -11.96
C GLN A 512 -8.86 5.92 -12.02
N THR A 513 -9.00 6.61 -10.89
CA THR A 513 -9.65 7.92 -10.77
C THR A 513 -8.62 9.04 -10.66
N ALA A 514 -9.01 10.25 -11.09
CA ALA A 514 -8.12 11.42 -10.99
C ALA A 514 -7.76 11.79 -9.54
N GLN A 515 -8.57 11.38 -8.56
CA GLN A 515 -8.38 11.69 -7.15
C GLN A 515 -7.23 10.86 -6.52
N TYR A 516 -7.11 9.59 -6.89
CA TYR A 516 -6.16 8.65 -6.30
C TYR A 516 -5.12 8.12 -7.28
N GLY A 517 -5.21 8.51 -8.56
CA GLY A 517 -4.39 7.95 -9.64
C GLY A 517 -3.01 8.57 -9.76
N GLU A 518 -2.62 9.55 -8.94
CA GLU A 518 -1.27 10.16 -8.89
C GLU A 518 -0.73 10.49 -10.29
N GLN A 519 -1.61 11.03 -11.16
CA GLN A 519 -1.37 11.36 -12.57
C GLN A 519 -1.20 10.14 -13.51
N LEU A 520 -1.40 8.92 -13.01
CA LEU A 520 -1.39 7.68 -13.80
C LEU A 520 -2.80 7.09 -14.03
N ASP A 521 -3.87 7.77 -13.58
CA ASP A 521 -5.26 7.29 -13.72
C ASP A 521 -5.63 6.95 -15.17
N GLY A 522 -5.26 7.79 -16.13
CA GLY A 522 -5.48 7.54 -17.56
C GLY A 522 -4.71 6.31 -18.06
N HIS A 523 -3.47 6.14 -17.58
CA HIS A 523 -2.63 5.01 -17.93
C HIS A 523 -3.16 3.69 -17.33
N LEU A 524 -3.60 3.73 -16.07
CA LEU A 524 -4.19 2.57 -15.40
C LEU A 524 -5.53 2.17 -16.02
N ARG A 525 -6.36 3.12 -16.44
CA ARG A 525 -7.59 2.81 -17.21
C ARG A 525 -7.27 2.15 -18.55
N TYR A 526 -6.21 2.58 -19.24
CA TYR A 526 -5.78 1.94 -20.49
C TYR A 526 -5.36 0.48 -20.28
N TYR A 527 -4.69 0.18 -19.17
CA TYR A 527 -4.25 -1.17 -18.81
C TYR A 527 -5.19 -1.90 -17.85
N SER A 528 -6.45 -1.43 -17.69
CA SER A 528 -7.42 -2.02 -16.77
C SER A 528 -7.70 -3.51 -17.02
N TYR A 529 -7.59 -3.96 -18.26
CA TYR A 529 -7.80 -5.37 -18.64
C TYR A 529 -6.83 -6.34 -17.99
N LYS A 530 -5.66 -5.90 -17.54
CA LYS A 530 -4.67 -6.71 -16.82
C LYS A 530 -4.45 -6.28 -15.37
N LEU A 531 -5.21 -5.28 -14.87
CA LEU A 531 -5.13 -4.79 -13.49
C LEU A 531 -6.11 -5.56 -12.61
N ARG A 532 -5.62 -6.13 -11.49
CA ARG A 532 -6.42 -6.85 -10.49
C ARG A 532 -6.09 -6.36 -9.09
N GLY A 533 -7.12 -6.29 -8.22
CA GLY A 533 -6.96 -6.10 -6.79
C GLY A 533 -6.88 -7.45 -6.08
N ILE A 534 -5.86 -7.65 -5.23
CA ILE A 534 -5.75 -8.83 -4.36
C ILE A 534 -5.37 -8.33 -2.97
N VAL A 535 -6.28 -8.46 -2.02
CA VAL A 535 -6.08 -8.01 -0.64
C VAL A 535 -4.95 -8.82 0.01
N ASN A 536 -4.04 -8.15 0.72
CA ASN A 536 -2.98 -8.81 1.47
C ASN A 536 -3.53 -9.54 2.70
N GLY A 537 -2.82 -10.58 3.15
CA GLY A 537 -2.99 -11.18 4.46
C GLY A 537 -1.91 -10.74 5.44
N ILE A 538 -1.89 -11.37 6.63
CA ILE A 538 -0.81 -11.26 7.61
C ILE A 538 -0.14 -12.61 7.84
N ASP A 539 1.10 -12.60 8.33
CA ASP A 539 1.77 -13.83 8.80
C ASP A 539 1.27 -14.17 10.21
N CYS A 540 0.32 -15.12 10.30
CA CYS A 540 -0.25 -15.58 11.57
C CYS A 540 0.71 -16.43 12.43
N ASP A 541 1.91 -16.75 11.96
CA ASP A 541 2.96 -17.34 12.81
C ASP A 541 3.69 -16.26 13.61
N ILE A 542 3.80 -15.03 13.06
CA ILE A 542 4.41 -13.86 13.70
C ILE A 542 3.36 -13.12 14.53
N TRP A 543 2.22 -12.79 13.92
CA TRP A 543 1.14 -12.02 14.54
C TRP A 543 0.07 -12.96 15.11
N ASN A 544 0.36 -13.60 16.26
CA ASN A 544 -0.55 -14.57 16.89
C ASN A 544 -0.61 -14.39 18.40
N PRO A 545 -1.69 -13.84 18.98
CA PRO A 545 -1.76 -13.58 20.40
C PRO A 545 -1.64 -14.83 21.28
N ALA A 546 -1.95 -16.04 20.73
CA ALA A 546 -1.81 -17.29 21.49
C ALA A 546 -0.35 -17.72 21.73
N THR A 547 0.56 -17.34 20.81
CA THR A 547 1.98 -17.78 20.86
C THR A 547 2.98 -16.64 20.93
N ASP A 548 2.51 -15.41 20.95
CA ASP A 548 3.32 -14.20 20.96
C ASP A 548 4.12 -14.05 22.25
N LYS A 549 5.43 -14.15 22.14
CA LYS A 549 6.37 -14.07 23.28
C LYS A 549 6.57 -12.66 23.83
N LEU A 550 6.07 -11.65 23.12
CA LEU A 550 6.19 -10.24 23.48
C LEU A 550 5.06 -9.77 24.40
N LEU A 551 3.99 -10.59 24.52
CA LEU A 551 2.84 -10.28 25.36
C LEU A 551 3.07 -10.70 26.81
N PRO A 552 2.60 -9.89 27.78
CA PRO A 552 2.51 -10.31 29.17
C PRO A 552 1.53 -11.48 29.39
N TYR A 553 0.42 -11.51 28.65
CA TYR A 553 -0.63 -12.51 28.76
C TYR A 553 -1.05 -12.97 27.38
N ASN A 554 -0.72 -14.22 27.02
CA ASN A 554 -1.17 -14.84 25.78
C ASN A 554 -2.65 -15.22 25.83
N TYR A 555 -3.32 -15.19 24.67
CA TYR A 555 -4.74 -15.54 24.58
C TYR A 555 -5.13 -16.04 23.18
N ASP A 556 -6.20 -16.76 23.13
CA ASP A 556 -6.94 -17.12 21.93
C ASP A 556 -8.40 -16.66 22.04
N VAL A 557 -9.22 -16.99 21.07
CA VAL A 557 -10.64 -16.59 21.02
C VAL A 557 -11.41 -17.01 22.28
N SER A 558 -11.07 -18.15 22.90
CA SER A 558 -11.81 -18.70 24.04
C SER A 558 -11.65 -17.91 25.33
N ASN A 559 -10.55 -17.16 25.49
CA ASN A 559 -10.24 -16.39 26.69
C ASN A 559 -9.84 -14.93 26.40
N ALA A 560 -10.08 -14.47 25.17
CA ALA A 560 -9.66 -13.14 24.69
C ALA A 560 -10.17 -12.00 25.58
N ILE A 561 -11.43 -12.02 25.96
CA ILE A 561 -12.05 -10.89 26.71
C ILE A 561 -11.35 -10.67 28.06
N GLU A 562 -11.03 -11.76 28.77
CA GLU A 562 -10.34 -11.67 30.05
C GLU A 562 -8.87 -11.29 29.89
N GLN A 563 -8.17 -11.96 28.97
CA GLN A 563 -6.73 -11.76 28.81
C GLN A 563 -6.38 -10.41 28.17
N LYS A 564 -7.21 -9.91 27.23
CA LYS A 564 -7.06 -8.55 26.69
C LYS A 564 -7.20 -7.48 27.79
N ARG A 565 -8.11 -7.69 28.74
CA ARG A 565 -8.25 -6.83 29.92
C ARG A 565 -6.93 -6.77 30.72
N LEU A 566 -6.27 -7.91 30.94
CA LEU A 566 -4.98 -7.95 31.66
C LEU A 566 -3.86 -7.29 30.83
N ASN A 567 -3.82 -7.51 29.51
CA ASN A 567 -2.86 -6.84 28.63
C ASN A 567 -3.09 -5.31 28.61
N LYS A 568 -4.36 -4.84 28.64
CA LYS A 568 -4.70 -3.42 28.77
C LYS A 568 -4.13 -2.83 30.03
N LEU A 569 -4.38 -3.45 31.19
CA LEU A 569 -3.88 -2.97 32.49
C LEU A 569 -2.34 -2.93 32.54
N ALA A 570 -1.67 -3.91 31.91
CA ALA A 570 -0.22 -3.93 31.79
C ALA A 570 0.29 -2.81 30.85
N LEU A 571 -0.41 -2.56 29.73
CA LEU A 571 -0.08 -1.48 28.80
C LEU A 571 -0.26 -0.09 29.46
N GLN A 572 -1.36 0.13 30.18
CA GLN A 572 -1.60 1.36 30.91
C GLN A 572 -0.52 1.64 31.95
N GLU A 573 -0.10 0.60 32.71
CA GLU A 573 0.98 0.71 33.69
C GLU A 573 2.34 1.00 33.04
N GLU A 574 2.67 0.29 31.96
CA GLU A 574 3.93 0.49 31.23
C GLU A 574 4.05 1.89 30.63
N LEU A 575 2.93 2.44 30.16
CA LEU A 575 2.89 3.74 29.45
C LEU A 575 2.55 4.92 30.37
N GLY A 576 2.30 4.70 31.67
CA GLY A 576 1.94 5.74 32.63
C GLY A 576 0.55 6.35 32.39
N LEU A 577 -0.35 5.60 31.78
CA LEU A 577 -1.77 5.94 31.64
C LEU A 577 -2.53 5.69 32.93
N VAL A 578 -3.78 6.16 33.03
CA VAL A 578 -4.63 5.89 34.18
C VAL A 578 -5.03 4.42 34.18
N LYS A 579 -4.50 3.63 35.12
CA LYS A 579 -4.75 2.20 35.22
C LYS A 579 -6.20 1.91 35.61
N ASP A 580 -7.06 1.71 34.64
CA ASP A 580 -8.50 1.44 34.81
C ASP A 580 -9.01 0.58 33.64
N GLU A 581 -9.48 -0.63 33.96
CA GLU A 581 -10.00 -1.58 32.97
C GLU A 581 -11.26 -1.08 32.24
N ASN A 582 -12.00 -0.13 32.84
CA ASN A 582 -13.24 0.40 32.28
C ASN A 582 -12.99 1.50 31.25
N LYS A 583 -11.80 2.10 31.22
CA LYS A 583 -11.47 3.08 30.19
C LYS A 583 -11.29 2.41 28.83
N MET A 584 -11.68 3.12 27.79
CA MET A 584 -11.47 2.69 26.42
C MET A 584 -10.07 3.13 25.95
N VAL A 585 -9.23 2.18 25.56
CA VAL A 585 -7.89 2.45 25.01
C VAL A 585 -7.96 2.37 23.48
N ILE A 586 -7.61 3.47 22.82
CA ILE A 586 -7.53 3.58 21.37
C ILE A 586 -6.05 3.61 20.96
N GLY A 587 -5.61 2.60 20.19
CA GLY A 587 -4.27 2.52 19.62
C GLY A 587 -4.19 3.17 18.24
N LEU A 588 -3.06 3.81 17.93
CA LEU A 588 -2.70 4.30 16.62
C LEU A 588 -1.25 3.89 16.32
N ILE A 589 -1.05 3.00 15.36
CA ILE A 589 0.26 2.48 14.96
C ILE A 589 0.48 2.79 13.48
N SER A 590 1.34 3.76 13.16
CA SER A 590 1.59 4.12 11.77
C SER A 590 2.86 4.97 11.59
N ARG A 591 3.30 5.13 10.32
CA ARG A 591 4.20 6.23 9.99
C ARG A 591 3.46 7.56 10.18
N LEU A 592 4.09 8.53 10.83
CA LEU A 592 3.45 9.81 11.13
C LEU A 592 3.54 10.75 9.92
N THR A 593 2.69 10.52 8.91
CA THR A 593 2.64 11.26 7.65
C THR A 593 1.23 11.78 7.35
N ASP A 594 1.12 12.71 6.41
CA ASP A 594 -0.14 13.26 5.89
C ASP A 594 -1.11 12.18 5.36
N GLN A 595 -0.56 11.10 4.79
CA GLN A 595 -1.34 9.97 4.31
C GLN A 595 -2.23 9.35 5.40
N LYS A 596 -1.80 9.38 6.66
CA LYS A 596 -2.41 8.62 7.76
C LYS A 596 -3.55 9.35 8.49
N GLY A 597 -3.96 10.53 8.00
CA GLY A 597 -5.11 11.25 8.54
C GLY A 597 -4.88 11.82 9.94
N LEU A 598 -3.62 12.12 10.28
CA LEU A 598 -3.25 12.62 11.60
C LEU A 598 -3.69 14.07 11.83
N ASP A 599 -3.92 14.81 10.76
CA ASP A 599 -4.53 16.14 10.78
C ASP A 599 -5.99 16.10 11.28
N LEU A 600 -6.76 15.05 10.91
CA LEU A 600 -8.10 14.85 11.45
C LEU A 600 -8.06 14.61 12.96
N ILE A 601 -7.09 13.82 13.45
CA ILE A 601 -6.90 13.58 14.89
C ILE A 601 -6.56 14.87 15.62
N ASN A 602 -5.66 15.69 15.05
CA ASN A 602 -5.31 17.00 15.61
C ASN A 602 -6.52 17.93 15.78
N MET A 603 -7.55 17.79 14.91
CA MET A 603 -8.78 18.59 14.99
C MET A 603 -9.70 18.15 16.12
N ILE A 604 -9.72 16.86 16.47
CA ILE A 604 -10.71 16.27 17.39
C ILE A 604 -10.13 15.85 18.74
N VAL A 605 -8.82 15.94 18.97
CA VAL A 605 -8.18 15.41 20.17
C VAL A 605 -8.81 15.93 21.47
N GLY A 606 -9.28 17.19 21.48
CA GLY A 606 -9.96 17.79 22.63
C GLY A 606 -11.31 17.18 22.95
N ASP A 607 -12.01 16.65 21.94
CA ASP A 607 -13.31 15.99 22.09
C ASP A 607 -13.12 14.46 22.26
N LEU A 608 -11.98 13.95 21.82
CA LEU A 608 -11.62 12.53 21.92
C LEU A 608 -11.29 12.15 23.37
N ILE A 609 -10.53 13.00 24.08
CA ILE A 609 -10.11 12.78 25.47
C ILE A 609 -11.17 13.34 26.41
N ASP A 610 -12.11 12.48 26.83
CA ASP A 610 -13.28 12.82 27.65
C ASP A 610 -13.17 12.35 29.12
N GLY A 611 -12.00 11.84 29.53
CA GLY A 611 -11.75 11.25 30.85
C GLY A 611 -12.06 9.76 30.95
N ASN A 612 -12.77 9.17 29.98
CA ASN A 612 -13.03 7.73 29.88
C ASN A 612 -12.28 7.06 28.72
N THR A 613 -11.61 7.87 27.90
CA THR A 613 -10.90 7.42 26.71
C THR A 613 -9.41 7.75 26.81
N GLU A 614 -8.56 6.79 26.49
CA GLU A 614 -7.12 6.92 26.43
C GLU A 614 -6.63 6.67 25.00
N VAL A 615 -5.57 7.37 24.60
CA VAL A 615 -4.98 7.26 23.26
C VAL A 615 -3.51 6.91 23.35
N VAL A 616 -3.10 5.87 22.63
CA VAL A 616 -1.71 5.42 22.51
C VAL A 616 -1.26 5.53 21.08
N VAL A 617 -0.26 6.37 20.82
CA VAL A 617 0.34 6.54 19.49
C VAL A 617 1.71 5.84 19.46
N LEU A 618 1.98 5.09 18.40
CA LEU A 618 3.31 4.53 18.09
C LEU A 618 3.68 4.85 16.64
N GLY A 619 4.81 5.50 16.45
CA GLY A 619 5.35 5.75 15.12
C GLY A 619 6.32 6.91 15.06
N THR A 620 6.94 7.10 13.89
CA THR A 620 7.83 8.22 13.55
C THR A 620 7.48 8.78 12.18
N GLY A 621 7.87 10.02 11.90
CA GLY A 621 7.62 10.59 10.58
C GLY A 621 7.83 12.10 10.49
N ASP A 622 6.80 12.84 10.10
CA ASP A 622 6.86 14.30 9.98
C ASP A 622 7.01 14.95 11.36
N PRO A 623 8.03 15.77 11.57
CA PRO A 623 8.25 16.48 12.83
C PRO A 623 7.05 17.29 13.33
N TYR A 624 6.18 17.74 12.43
CA TYR A 624 4.94 18.42 12.79
C TYR A 624 4.00 17.52 13.60
N TYR A 625 3.74 16.30 13.13
CA TYR A 625 2.89 15.35 13.83
C TYR A 625 3.56 14.82 15.10
N GLU A 626 4.86 14.54 15.05
CA GLU A 626 5.61 14.13 16.24
C GLU A 626 5.54 15.20 17.34
N GLY A 627 5.72 16.46 16.98
CA GLY A 627 5.61 17.59 17.91
C GLY A 627 4.22 17.77 18.46
N SER A 628 3.17 17.60 17.64
CA SER A 628 1.77 17.69 18.07
C SER A 628 1.43 16.61 19.11
N PHE A 629 1.86 15.37 18.87
CA PHE A 629 1.55 14.26 19.78
C PHE A 629 2.30 14.34 21.10
N ARG A 630 3.60 14.77 21.11
CA ARG A 630 4.31 15.07 22.36
C ARG A 630 3.62 16.19 23.16
N TYR A 631 3.07 17.19 22.48
CA TYR A 631 2.32 18.26 23.13
C TYR A 631 1.02 17.75 23.74
N TYR A 632 0.30 16.83 23.08
CA TYR A 632 -0.90 16.23 23.63
C TYR A 632 -0.61 15.32 24.83
N GLU A 633 0.49 14.60 24.82
CA GLU A 633 0.96 13.82 25.98
C GLU A 633 1.16 14.69 27.24
N GLU A 634 1.74 15.90 27.06
CA GLU A 634 1.88 16.85 28.18
C GLU A 634 0.55 17.38 28.70
N ILE A 635 -0.39 17.75 27.77
CA ILE A 635 -1.68 18.34 28.16
C ILE A 635 -2.63 17.31 28.76
N TYR A 636 -2.68 16.11 28.17
CA TYR A 636 -3.57 15.03 28.56
C TYR A 636 -2.83 13.93 29.31
N LYS A 637 -1.96 14.32 30.23
CA LYS A 637 -1.12 13.41 31.01
C LYS A 637 -1.97 12.31 31.66
N GLY A 638 -1.58 11.05 31.43
CA GLY A 638 -2.30 9.86 31.88
C GLY A 638 -3.46 9.43 30.98
N TYR A 639 -3.76 10.18 29.92
CA TYR A 639 -4.81 9.85 28.93
C TYR A 639 -4.31 9.82 27.49
N PHE A 640 -3.14 10.39 27.22
CA PHE A 640 -2.49 10.37 25.91
C PHE A 640 -1.02 9.97 26.08
N CYS A 641 -0.56 8.98 25.30
CA CYS A 641 0.83 8.57 25.30
C CYS A 641 1.38 8.55 23.87
N ALA A 642 2.48 9.27 23.65
CA ALA A 642 3.14 9.44 22.36
C ALA A 642 4.46 8.65 22.29
N ASN A 643 4.43 7.43 21.82
CA ASN A 643 5.62 6.63 21.56
C ASN A 643 6.20 7.03 20.19
N ILE A 644 7.05 8.06 20.17
CA ILE A 644 7.67 8.55 18.94
C ILE A 644 8.92 7.74 18.65
N MET A 645 8.71 6.50 18.20
CA MET A 645 9.76 5.53 17.89
C MET A 645 9.23 4.45 16.93
N TYR A 646 10.16 3.70 16.33
CA TYR A 646 9.85 2.42 15.71
C TYR A 646 10.19 1.32 16.73
N ASP A 647 9.20 0.59 17.17
CA ASP A 647 9.35 -0.51 18.14
C ASP A 647 8.29 -1.59 17.87
N GLU A 648 8.73 -2.71 17.30
CA GLU A 648 7.86 -3.83 16.95
C GLU A 648 7.28 -4.50 18.21
N GLY A 649 8.11 -4.65 19.28
CA GLY A 649 7.64 -5.22 20.54
C GLY A 649 6.56 -4.39 21.22
N ARG A 650 6.67 -3.05 21.13
CA ARG A 650 5.63 -2.13 21.61
C ARG A 650 4.35 -2.24 20.77
N ALA A 651 4.49 -2.42 19.44
CA ALA A 651 3.34 -2.62 18.57
C ALA A 651 2.49 -3.84 18.99
N HIS A 652 3.13 -4.99 19.25
CA HIS A 652 2.45 -6.20 19.73
C HIS A 652 1.66 -5.94 21.02
N LYS A 653 2.26 -5.25 21.99
CA LYS A 653 1.58 -4.90 23.26
C LYS A 653 0.41 -3.95 23.06
N ILE A 654 0.53 -2.98 22.13
CA ILE A 654 -0.57 -2.06 21.81
C ILE A 654 -1.72 -2.82 21.15
N TYR A 655 -1.46 -3.69 20.17
CA TYR A 655 -2.51 -4.52 19.56
C TYR A 655 -3.25 -5.37 20.59
N ALA A 656 -2.52 -5.97 21.54
CA ALA A 656 -3.11 -6.81 22.57
C ALA A 656 -3.87 -6.01 23.65
N GLY A 657 -3.38 -4.80 23.99
CA GLY A 657 -3.89 -4.00 25.08
C GLY A 657 -4.94 -2.95 24.72
N CYS A 658 -5.02 -2.50 23.46
CA CYS A 658 -6.05 -1.55 23.06
C CYS A 658 -7.39 -2.23 22.78
N ASP A 659 -8.50 -1.50 23.00
CA ASP A 659 -9.85 -1.93 22.68
C ASP A 659 -10.19 -1.64 21.22
N CYS A 660 -9.78 -0.48 20.72
CA CYS A 660 -9.94 -0.08 19.32
C CYS A 660 -8.62 0.33 18.70
N LEU A 661 -8.56 0.20 17.38
CA LEU A 661 -7.42 0.61 16.57
C LEU A 661 -7.86 1.65 15.53
N LEU A 662 -7.22 2.81 15.54
CA LEU A 662 -7.59 3.96 14.72
C LEU A 662 -6.75 4.02 13.44
N VAL A 663 -7.39 3.99 12.25
CA VAL A 663 -6.73 4.07 10.94
C VAL A 663 -7.49 5.04 10.02
N PRO A 664 -7.43 6.36 10.25
CA PRO A 664 -8.23 7.36 9.55
C PRO A 664 -7.59 7.84 8.24
N SER A 665 -6.91 6.97 7.50
CA SER A 665 -6.06 7.28 6.38
C SER A 665 -6.76 8.04 5.24
N ALA A 666 -6.08 9.04 4.66
CA ALA A 666 -6.54 9.76 3.47
C ALA A 666 -6.60 8.84 2.24
N PHE A 667 -5.71 7.89 2.16
CA PHE A 667 -5.74 6.74 1.27
C PHE A 667 -4.92 5.60 1.89
N GLU A 668 -5.38 4.36 1.70
CA GLU A 668 -4.73 3.18 2.27
C GLU A 668 -4.79 2.03 1.25
N PRO A 669 -3.71 1.77 0.51
CA PRO A 669 -3.73 0.74 -0.53
C PRO A 669 -4.25 -0.62 -0.04
N CYS A 670 -3.76 -1.11 1.09
CA CYS A 670 -4.25 -2.30 1.77
C CYS A 670 -4.50 -2.03 3.26
N GLY A 671 -3.46 -1.61 3.98
CA GLY A 671 -3.41 -1.61 5.43
C GLY A 671 -3.17 -3.03 5.97
N LEU A 672 -2.17 -3.17 6.84
CA LEU A 672 -1.95 -4.41 7.61
C LEU A 672 -2.36 -4.19 9.06
N THR A 673 -2.33 -2.96 9.52
CA THR A 673 -2.60 -2.57 10.91
C THR A 673 -3.98 -3.01 11.36
N GLN A 674 -5.04 -2.81 10.55
CA GLN A 674 -6.40 -3.26 10.88
C GLN A 674 -6.51 -4.80 10.87
N LEU A 675 -5.81 -5.50 9.97
CA LEU A 675 -5.81 -6.97 9.93
C LEU A 675 -5.17 -7.56 11.17
N ILE A 676 -4.01 -7.03 11.57
CA ILE A 676 -3.33 -7.42 12.81
C ILE A 676 -4.21 -7.07 14.01
N GLY A 677 -4.79 -5.86 14.04
CA GLY A 677 -5.71 -5.43 15.08
C GLY A 677 -6.88 -6.40 15.28
N MET A 678 -7.58 -6.76 14.20
CA MET A 678 -8.66 -7.73 14.24
C MET A 678 -8.20 -9.08 14.79
N HIS A 679 -7.05 -9.59 14.34
CA HIS A 679 -6.52 -10.86 14.84
C HIS A 679 -6.13 -10.84 16.32
N TYR A 680 -5.78 -9.66 16.86
CA TYR A 680 -5.55 -9.41 18.29
C TYR A 680 -6.82 -8.96 19.03
N GLY A 681 -7.98 -8.89 18.36
CA GLY A 681 -9.26 -8.47 18.96
C GLY A 681 -9.32 -6.98 19.31
N ALA A 682 -8.56 -6.13 18.60
CA ALA A 682 -8.68 -4.69 18.66
C ALA A 682 -9.58 -4.21 17.51
N ILE A 683 -10.76 -3.66 17.85
CA ILE A 683 -11.79 -3.29 16.87
C ILE A 683 -11.32 -2.12 16.00
N PRO A 684 -11.32 -2.23 14.67
CA PRO A 684 -10.87 -1.15 13.79
C PRO A 684 -11.88 0.00 13.72
N ILE A 685 -11.35 1.23 13.78
CA ILE A 685 -12.07 2.47 13.45
C ILE A 685 -11.37 3.07 12.23
N VAL A 686 -11.99 3.03 11.05
CA VAL A 686 -11.30 3.27 9.79
C VAL A 686 -12.08 4.17 8.83
N ARG A 687 -11.37 4.84 7.92
CA ARG A 687 -12.00 5.45 6.75
C ARG A 687 -12.20 4.41 5.63
N GLU A 688 -13.33 4.48 4.93
CA GLU A 688 -13.67 3.60 3.82
C GLU A 688 -12.87 3.96 2.56
N THR A 689 -11.62 3.45 2.48
CA THR A 689 -10.72 3.62 1.34
C THR A 689 -9.84 2.40 1.16
N GLY A 690 -9.56 2.03 -0.08
CA GLY A 690 -8.68 0.91 -0.42
C GLY A 690 -8.96 -0.34 0.39
N GLY A 691 -7.90 -0.97 0.91
CA GLY A 691 -8.03 -2.21 1.67
C GLY A 691 -8.74 -2.08 3.01
N LEU A 692 -8.86 -0.88 3.58
CA LEU A 692 -9.69 -0.68 4.78
C LEU A 692 -11.16 -0.95 4.46
N LYS A 693 -11.65 -0.49 3.31
CA LYS A 693 -13.01 -0.76 2.84
C LYS A 693 -13.25 -2.23 2.51
N ASP A 694 -12.24 -2.92 1.96
CA ASP A 694 -12.35 -4.33 1.58
C ASP A 694 -12.34 -5.26 2.80
N THR A 695 -11.76 -4.83 3.93
CA THR A 695 -11.50 -5.68 5.10
C THR A 695 -12.38 -5.38 6.31
N VAL A 696 -12.92 -4.14 6.41
CA VAL A 696 -13.72 -3.69 7.55
C VAL A 696 -15.17 -3.45 7.11
N GLU A 697 -16.07 -4.32 7.55
CA GLU A 697 -17.52 -4.20 7.37
C GLU A 697 -18.09 -3.26 8.44
N PRO A 698 -18.85 -2.20 8.06
CA PRO A 698 -19.47 -1.28 9.01
C PRO A 698 -20.35 -2.00 10.03
N TYR A 699 -20.13 -1.70 11.33
CA TYR A 699 -20.96 -2.27 12.38
C TYR A 699 -22.40 -1.74 12.32
N ASN A 700 -23.35 -2.67 12.23
CA ASN A 700 -24.78 -2.43 12.32
C ASN A 700 -25.30 -2.81 13.72
N GLU A 701 -25.65 -1.82 14.53
CA GLU A 701 -26.10 -2.00 15.91
C GLU A 701 -27.43 -2.72 16.03
N PHE A 702 -28.29 -2.68 15.01
CA PHE A 702 -29.62 -3.31 15.00
C PHE A 702 -29.55 -4.80 14.74
N GLU A 703 -28.58 -5.23 13.95
CA GLU A 703 -28.37 -6.63 13.58
C GLU A 703 -27.20 -7.28 14.33
N ASN A 704 -26.46 -6.48 15.12
CA ASN A 704 -25.19 -6.86 15.74
C ASN A 704 -24.23 -7.56 14.74
N ARG A 705 -24.08 -6.96 13.54
CA ARG A 705 -23.26 -7.46 12.44
C ARG A 705 -22.23 -6.44 12.00
N GLY A 706 -21.18 -6.87 11.33
CA GLY A 706 -20.03 -6.04 10.97
C GLY A 706 -18.86 -6.27 11.93
N ASN A 707 -17.71 -5.68 11.63
CA ASN A 707 -16.46 -5.95 12.34
C ASN A 707 -15.63 -4.68 12.61
N GLY A 708 -16.23 -3.49 12.55
CA GLY A 708 -15.56 -2.24 12.86
C GLY A 708 -16.44 -1.02 12.67
N PHE A 709 -15.90 0.15 13.00
CA PHE A 709 -16.60 1.41 12.84
C PHE A 709 -15.98 2.20 11.70
N THR A 710 -16.79 2.62 10.72
CA THR A 710 -16.30 3.23 9.49
C THR A 710 -16.86 4.63 9.28
N PHE A 711 -16.16 5.45 8.49
CA PHE A 711 -16.64 6.71 7.95
C PHE A 711 -16.20 6.88 6.48
N ASP A 712 -17.02 7.51 5.65
CA ASP A 712 -16.87 7.52 4.19
C ASP A 712 -15.96 8.65 3.67
N ARG A 713 -16.10 9.87 4.20
CA ARG A 713 -15.39 11.06 3.72
C ARG A 713 -14.24 11.44 4.63
N TYR A 714 -13.21 12.03 4.06
CA TYR A 714 -12.06 12.55 4.81
C TYR A 714 -12.47 13.84 5.56
N ASP A 715 -13.06 13.66 6.74
CA ASP A 715 -13.68 14.72 7.55
C ASP A 715 -13.53 14.40 9.05
N ALA A 716 -13.10 15.39 9.83
CA ALA A 716 -12.84 15.23 11.25
C ALA A 716 -14.10 14.98 12.08
N GLY A 717 -15.26 15.56 11.68
CA GLY A 717 -16.53 15.36 12.35
C GLY A 717 -17.05 13.93 12.15
N LEU A 718 -16.90 13.37 10.93
CA LEU A 718 -17.27 11.98 10.65
C LEU A 718 -16.35 10.97 11.35
N LEU A 719 -15.05 11.30 11.47
CA LEU A 719 -14.13 10.51 12.28
C LEU A 719 -14.58 10.49 13.75
N LEU A 720 -14.90 11.66 14.32
CA LEU A 720 -15.39 11.76 15.70
C LEU A 720 -16.70 11.01 15.88
N ASP A 721 -17.62 11.05 14.91
CA ASP A 721 -18.86 10.27 14.94
C ASP A 721 -18.58 8.76 14.98
N ALA A 722 -17.68 8.26 14.13
CA ALA A 722 -17.29 6.84 14.14
C ALA A 722 -16.69 6.43 15.50
N ILE A 723 -15.84 7.26 16.09
CA ILE A 723 -15.29 7.03 17.43
C ILE A 723 -16.41 7.04 18.48
N ASN A 724 -17.37 7.96 18.42
CA ASN A 724 -18.48 8.05 19.37
C ASN A 724 -19.43 6.84 19.26
N ARG A 725 -19.64 6.30 18.06
CA ARG A 725 -20.36 5.02 17.88
C ARG A 725 -19.62 3.86 18.53
N ALA A 726 -18.28 3.81 18.38
CA ALA A 726 -17.44 2.83 19.06
C ALA A 726 -17.51 2.97 20.58
N LYS A 727 -17.40 4.21 21.13
CA LYS A 727 -17.56 4.49 22.55
C LYS A 727 -18.94 4.06 23.06
N THR A 728 -20.00 4.37 22.33
CA THR A 728 -21.37 3.98 22.70
C THR A 728 -21.48 2.45 22.79
N CYS A 729 -21.01 1.72 21.79
CA CYS A 729 -21.00 0.26 21.81
C CYS A 729 -20.18 -0.29 22.99
N TYR A 730 -18.99 0.26 23.20
CA TYR A 730 -18.09 -0.15 24.30
C TYR A 730 -18.67 0.07 25.70
N PHE A 731 -19.24 1.26 25.97
CA PHE A 731 -19.70 1.62 27.31
C PHE A 731 -21.14 1.16 27.61
N THR A 732 -22.01 1.10 26.59
CA THR A 732 -23.43 0.82 26.80
C THR A 732 -23.91 -0.53 26.27
N GLN A 733 -23.14 -1.16 25.33
CA GLN A 733 -23.48 -2.42 24.69
C GLN A 733 -22.29 -3.40 24.75
N ARG A 734 -21.69 -3.54 25.93
CA ARG A 734 -20.46 -4.31 26.14
C ARG A 734 -20.54 -5.76 25.60
N GLY A 735 -21.72 -6.40 25.70
CA GLY A 735 -21.96 -7.73 25.13
C GLY A 735 -21.70 -7.77 23.62
N ASN A 736 -22.33 -6.85 22.88
CA ASN A 736 -22.17 -6.74 21.42
C ASN A 736 -20.72 -6.40 21.03
N PHE A 737 -20.07 -5.52 21.82
CA PHE A 737 -18.65 -5.21 21.62
C PHE A 737 -17.75 -6.45 21.77
N ASN A 738 -17.98 -7.24 22.83
CA ASN A 738 -17.23 -8.48 23.06
C ASN A 738 -17.50 -9.52 21.97
N GLU A 739 -18.71 -9.63 21.45
CA GLU A 739 -19.05 -10.50 20.33
C GLU A 739 -18.34 -10.05 19.04
N MET A 740 -18.18 -8.74 18.84
CA MET A 740 -17.40 -8.19 17.72
C MET A 740 -15.92 -8.56 17.85
N VAL A 741 -15.33 -8.48 19.06
CA VAL A 741 -13.96 -8.95 19.34
C VAL A 741 -13.77 -10.41 18.93
N VAL A 742 -14.72 -11.29 19.36
CA VAL A 742 -14.69 -12.73 19.01
C VAL A 742 -14.84 -12.93 17.50
N ARG A 743 -15.69 -12.16 16.84
CA ARG A 743 -15.93 -12.20 15.40
C ARG A 743 -14.67 -11.83 14.62
N ASP A 744 -13.98 -10.75 15.04
CA ASP A 744 -12.75 -10.28 14.41
C ASP A 744 -11.62 -11.29 14.56
N MET A 745 -11.44 -11.85 15.75
CA MET A 745 -10.41 -12.87 15.99
C MET A 745 -10.65 -14.18 15.24
N ASN A 746 -11.90 -14.49 14.89
CA ASN A 746 -12.26 -15.67 14.07
C ASN A 746 -12.16 -15.39 12.56
N LYS A 747 -12.02 -14.15 12.14
CA LYS A 747 -11.89 -13.80 10.73
C LYS A 747 -10.55 -14.31 10.18
N ASP A 748 -10.60 -15.04 9.07
CA ASP A 748 -9.37 -15.41 8.36
C ASP A 748 -8.74 -14.17 7.71
N VAL A 749 -7.65 -13.71 8.29
CA VAL A 749 -6.81 -12.61 7.80
C VAL A 749 -5.44 -13.11 7.33
N SER A 750 -5.27 -14.43 7.22
CA SER A 750 -4.01 -15.05 6.77
C SER A 750 -3.77 -14.83 5.27
N TRP A 751 -2.56 -15.11 4.86
CA TRP A 751 -2.18 -15.11 3.44
C TRP A 751 -2.80 -16.26 2.63
N SER A 752 -3.45 -17.25 3.25
CA SER A 752 -3.87 -18.47 2.56
C SER A 752 -4.77 -18.18 1.35
N THR A 753 -5.85 -17.43 1.55
CA THR A 753 -6.80 -17.08 0.47
C THR A 753 -6.16 -16.20 -0.60
N SER A 754 -5.33 -15.21 -0.20
CA SER A 754 -4.67 -14.32 -1.13
C SER A 754 -3.58 -15.04 -1.96
N ALA A 755 -2.85 -15.97 -1.34
CA ALA A 755 -1.89 -16.81 -2.05
C ALA A 755 -2.55 -17.73 -3.07
N ASP A 756 -3.78 -18.20 -2.81
CA ASP A 756 -4.54 -18.95 -3.80
C ASP A 756 -4.92 -18.09 -5.01
N LYS A 757 -5.35 -16.84 -4.80
CA LYS A 757 -5.61 -15.88 -5.88
C LYS A 757 -4.34 -15.59 -6.71
N TYR A 758 -3.19 -15.40 -6.07
CA TYR A 758 -1.91 -15.22 -6.78
C TYR A 758 -1.49 -16.49 -7.55
N LYS A 759 -1.62 -17.67 -6.95
CA LYS A 759 -1.31 -18.91 -7.63
C LYS A 759 -2.23 -19.14 -8.84
N ALA A 760 -3.52 -18.82 -8.72
CA ALA A 760 -4.47 -18.88 -9.84
C ALA A 760 -4.01 -17.97 -10.99
N LEU A 761 -3.59 -16.72 -10.67
CA LEU A 761 -3.03 -15.78 -11.65
C LEU A 761 -1.78 -16.35 -12.34
N TYR A 762 -0.85 -16.94 -11.58
CA TYR A 762 0.36 -17.53 -12.16
C TYR A 762 0.06 -18.70 -13.10
N LEU A 763 -0.91 -19.55 -12.71
CA LEU A 763 -1.36 -20.65 -13.54
C LEU A 763 -2.04 -20.14 -14.82
N GLU A 764 -2.84 -19.11 -14.74
CA GLU A 764 -3.48 -18.48 -15.89
C GLU A 764 -2.45 -17.97 -16.89
N LEU A 765 -1.41 -17.25 -16.42
CA LEU A 765 -0.35 -16.71 -17.27
C LEU A 765 0.53 -17.80 -17.91
N THR A 766 0.66 -18.97 -17.27
CA THR A 766 1.59 -20.04 -17.69
C THR A 766 0.88 -21.28 -18.22
N ASN A 767 -0.41 -21.21 -18.51
CA ASN A 767 -1.20 -22.35 -18.97
C ASN A 767 -0.96 -22.80 -20.41
N TRP A 768 -0.25 -21.98 -21.16
CA TRP A 768 0.01 -22.23 -22.57
C TRP A 768 1.31 -23.00 -22.82
N ASP A 769 2.03 -23.38 -21.72
CA ASP A 769 3.30 -24.13 -21.77
C ASP A 769 3.11 -25.62 -21.52
#